data_09fd7a0148eb5c78305793bbd8428882
#
_entry.id   09fd7a0148eb5c78305793bbd8428882
#
_cell.length_a   1.000
_cell.length_b   1.000
_cell.length_c   1.000
_cell.angle_alpha   90.00
_cell.angle_beta   90.00
_cell.angle_gamma   90.00
#
_symmetry.space_group_name_H-M   'P 1'
#
loop_
_entity.id
_entity.type
_entity.pdbx_description
1 polymer ?
#
loop_
_entity_poly.entity_id
_entity_poly.type
_entity_poly.pdbx_seq_one_letter_code
_entity_poly.pdbx_strand_id
1 'polypeptide(L)'
;MHTQTVFEMNQEAERLLQLALRNLSAMKKVPLAVQDDRGNAASYACATVHPLHFSLRGMEAQQEMLQAELRKTTHQEMVLAIVGTMKAGKSTTINAIVGKEVLPNRNRPMTALPTLIRHTPGQKEPVLHFSHAGPIETLMQVLRARLQNASRDTLTQRLEIDRDMDALLARILNGTSFEKHYLGAQPIFHCLKSLNDLVRLSGVLDVPFPFRAYAAIEHIPVIEVEFTHLAGMERGLGQLTLLDTPGPNEAGQPHLQKMLQEQIARASAVLAVMDYTQLKSTSDEEVRLALAAVGESVPLYALVNKFDQMDRNSDDEDQVRALIAGTLMKGAIDPAHIFPVSSMWGYLANRARQELAAQGCLPPHEEQRWVQDFAEAALGRRWRSADFSDAEHLRHAADLLWEDSLFEAPIRAILHTAHAHASLYALRSACAKLIHYAQCTRDYLDFRCQGLDIANDQLVESISQMKNDIAQLQRSQADASKAIQEQVVQALARASENIAGHEQKVLADIASYFDTGNVPPLSLSSPVRRAVTWGRDFDAGSEQLHLDQESDARMLLHKIRASCELILLSVQENLTRDLAAHFSELETALGDILRTALAPLEQRVTEGLRRTGFRAHITLPVFQRSQLNFNAHQLFNDVIEEESVPVATAPRNNGVRGTVARWLNSNDLGWDDCTAMRSRYVIDLPQLKQTLSRYVSRFCAQIRQAMNAQVDISVTAGMATFFAEFQMAMAAIEANLKQSLTARQQSETSRNALREQLQQCARTARDINEDARLLQDDILTLFSVEH
;
A
#
# COMPACT_ATOMS: atom_id res chain seq x y z
N MET A 1 15.04 3.49 -37.26
CA MET A 1 14.53 2.13 -37.42
C MET A 1 13.59 1.77 -36.25
N HIS A 2 14.01 1.95 -34.98
CA HIS A 2 13.19 1.64 -33.82
C HIS A 2 11.86 2.42 -33.72
N THR A 3 11.83 3.69 -34.08
CA THR A 3 10.62 4.53 -34.02
C THR A 3 9.50 4.01 -34.93
N GLN A 4 9.85 3.55 -36.14
CA GLN A 4 8.92 2.95 -37.08
C GLN A 4 8.34 1.62 -36.55
N THR A 5 9.17 0.78 -35.97
CA THR A 5 8.79 -0.51 -35.35
C THR A 5 7.86 -0.29 -34.18
N VAL A 6 8.17 0.66 -33.26
CA VAL A 6 7.31 1.00 -32.13
C VAL A 6 5.97 1.57 -32.58
N PHE A 7 5.95 2.34 -33.67
CA PHE A 7 4.71 2.87 -34.24
C PHE A 7 3.83 1.73 -34.80
N GLU A 8 4.41 0.78 -35.50
CA GLU A 8 3.70 -0.40 -36.03
C GLU A 8 3.16 -1.26 -34.90
N MET A 9 3.93 -1.47 -33.83
CA MET A 9 3.49 -2.18 -32.62
C MET A 9 2.31 -1.48 -31.93
N ASN A 10 2.34 -0.14 -31.83
CA ASN A 10 1.23 0.63 -31.28
C ASN A 10 -0.05 0.45 -32.10
N GLN A 11 0.04 0.51 -33.43
CA GLN A 11 -1.11 0.28 -34.31
C GLN A 11 -1.68 -1.15 -34.12
N GLU A 12 -0.82 -2.13 -33.98
CA GLU A 12 -1.25 -3.52 -33.75
C GLU A 12 -1.91 -3.66 -32.37
N ALA A 13 -1.34 -3.11 -31.33
CA ALA A 13 -1.96 -3.11 -29.99
C ALA A 13 -3.34 -2.41 -29.98
N GLU A 14 -3.47 -1.27 -30.67
CA GLU A 14 -4.76 -0.58 -30.84
C GLU A 14 -5.77 -1.46 -31.58
N ARG A 15 -5.36 -2.13 -32.65
CA ARG A 15 -6.20 -3.07 -33.40
C ARG A 15 -6.71 -4.19 -32.50
N LEU A 16 -5.83 -4.79 -31.69
CA LEU A 16 -6.17 -5.89 -30.80
C LEU A 16 -7.09 -5.42 -29.65
N LEU A 17 -6.86 -4.26 -29.07
CA LEU A 17 -7.71 -3.66 -28.04
C LEU A 17 -9.11 -3.37 -28.58
N GLN A 18 -9.22 -2.80 -29.78
CA GLN A 18 -10.50 -2.56 -30.46
C GLN A 18 -11.21 -3.88 -30.78
N LEU A 19 -10.47 -4.91 -31.20
CA LEU A 19 -11.02 -6.23 -31.47
C LEU A 19 -11.56 -6.87 -30.18
N ALA A 20 -10.83 -6.76 -29.07
CA ALA A 20 -11.27 -7.22 -27.75
C ALA A 20 -12.55 -6.51 -27.29
N LEU A 21 -12.65 -5.19 -27.45
CA LEU A 21 -13.85 -4.41 -27.14
C LEU A 21 -15.05 -4.81 -27.99
N ARG A 22 -14.85 -5.09 -29.28
CA ARG A 22 -15.90 -5.62 -30.19
C ARG A 22 -16.34 -7.01 -29.77
N ASN A 23 -15.40 -7.88 -29.43
CA ASN A 23 -15.68 -9.23 -28.95
C ASN A 23 -16.49 -9.19 -27.64
N LEU A 24 -16.11 -8.34 -26.70
CA LEU A 24 -16.85 -8.13 -25.44
C LEU A 24 -18.26 -7.60 -25.68
N SER A 25 -18.43 -6.69 -26.63
CA SER A 25 -19.75 -6.18 -27.04
C SER A 25 -20.62 -7.24 -27.69
N ALA A 26 -20.03 -8.17 -28.44
CA ALA A 26 -20.73 -9.33 -29.00
C ALA A 26 -21.15 -10.31 -27.90
N MET A 27 -20.29 -10.54 -26.91
CA MET A 27 -20.58 -11.38 -25.75
C MET A 27 -21.72 -10.85 -24.88
N LYS A 28 -21.90 -9.53 -24.76
CA LYS A 28 -23.04 -8.93 -24.04
C LYS A 28 -24.39 -9.29 -24.63
N LYS A 29 -24.43 -9.73 -25.88
CA LYS A 29 -25.67 -10.19 -26.57
C LYS A 29 -25.97 -11.66 -26.33
N VAL A 30 -25.01 -12.41 -25.78
CA VAL A 30 -25.19 -13.83 -25.46
C VAL A 30 -25.82 -13.95 -24.07
N PRO A 31 -26.81 -14.87 -23.87
CA PRO A 31 -27.37 -15.10 -22.55
C PRO A 31 -26.31 -15.51 -21.54
N LEU A 32 -26.18 -14.77 -20.44
CA LEU A 32 -25.24 -15.05 -19.35
C LEU A 32 -25.86 -15.99 -18.33
N ALA A 33 -25.06 -16.90 -17.77
CA ALA A 33 -25.50 -17.86 -16.77
C ALA A 33 -25.59 -17.25 -15.39
N VAL A 34 -24.66 -16.32 -15.05
CA VAL A 34 -24.61 -15.66 -13.77
C VAL A 34 -25.38 -14.33 -13.86
N GLN A 35 -26.41 -14.17 -13.03
CA GLN A 35 -27.11 -12.89 -12.87
C GLN A 35 -26.46 -12.10 -11.72
N ASP A 36 -26.31 -10.80 -11.92
CA ASP A 36 -25.75 -9.92 -10.89
C ASP A 36 -26.68 -9.83 -9.69
N ASP A 37 -26.28 -10.40 -8.57
CA ASP A 37 -26.96 -10.25 -7.31
C ASP A 37 -26.71 -8.84 -6.76
N ARG A 38 -27.78 -8.07 -6.53
CA ARG A 38 -27.71 -6.66 -6.13
C ARG A 38 -27.11 -6.42 -4.74
N GLY A 39 -26.75 -7.50 -4.00
CA GLY A 39 -26.30 -7.45 -2.61
C GLY A 39 -24.77 -7.47 -2.40
N ASN A 40 -23.96 -7.97 -3.32
CA ASN A 40 -22.53 -8.22 -3.11
C ASN A 40 -21.64 -7.29 -3.94
N ALA A 41 -21.63 -6.01 -3.59
CA ALA A 41 -20.77 -4.99 -4.24
C ALA A 41 -19.25 -5.12 -3.96
N ALA A 42 -18.85 -6.02 -3.07
CA ALA A 42 -17.46 -6.11 -2.57
C ALA A 42 -16.53 -7.03 -3.37
N SER A 43 -17.02 -7.83 -4.31
CA SER A 43 -16.26 -8.97 -4.88
C SER A 43 -15.80 -8.80 -6.34
N TYR A 44 -15.89 -7.62 -6.94
CA TYR A 44 -15.55 -7.44 -8.38
C TYR A 44 -14.21 -6.76 -8.65
N ALA A 45 -13.21 -6.94 -7.79
CA ALA A 45 -11.85 -6.64 -8.19
C ALA A 45 -11.40 -7.68 -9.23
N CYS A 46 -11.13 -7.24 -10.44
CA CYS A 46 -10.97 -8.02 -11.67
C CYS A 46 -9.87 -9.12 -11.65
N ALA A 47 -9.08 -9.25 -10.59
CA ALA A 47 -7.94 -10.16 -10.52
C ALA A 47 -8.23 -11.54 -9.88
N THR A 48 -9.36 -11.73 -9.21
CA THR A 48 -9.63 -12.94 -8.41
C THR A 48 -10.93 -13.67 -8.75
N VAL A 49 -11.72 -13.19 -9.72
CA VAL A 49 -12.98 -13.85 -10.07
C VAL A 49 -12.72 -15.05 -10.96
N HIS A 50 -13.29 -16.19 -10.58
CA HIS A 50 -13.21 -17.44 -11.37
C HIS A 50 -13.62 -17.21 -12.84
N PRO A 51 -12.89 -17.72 -13.84
CA PRO A 51 -13.17 -17.48 -15.27
C PRO A 51 -14.60 -17.76 -15.69
N LEU A 52 -15.26 -18.77 -15.09
CA LEU A 52 -16.66 -19.12 -15.39
C LEU A 52 -17.69 -18.18 -14.72
N HIS A 53 -17.27 -17.28 -13.84
CA HIS A 53 -18.13 -16.25 -13.25
C HIS A 53 -18.21 -15.02 -14.17
N PHE A 54 -18.71 -15.20 -15.37
CA PHE A 54 -18.90 -14.13 -16.34
C PHE A 54 -20.24 -13.44 -16.10
N SER A 55 -20.22 -12.24 -15.55
CA SER A 55 -21.38 -11.42 -15.25
C SER A 55 -21.40 -10.13 -16.06
N LEU A 56 -22.53 -9.46 -16.13
CA LEU A 56 -22.64 -8.17 -16.84
C LEU A 56 -21.69 -7.12 -16.24
N ARG A 57 -21.62 -7.03 -14.92
CA ARG A 57 -20.69 -6.13 -14.20
C ARG A 57 -19.23 -6.47 -14.45
N GLY A 58 -18.89 -7.76 -14.45
CA GLY A 58 -17.54 -8.20 -14.80
C GLY A 58 -17.14 -7.78 -16.21
N MET A 59 -18.05 -7.87 -17.16
CA MET A 59 -17.83 -7.38 -18.53
C MET A 59 -17.72 -5.87 -18.62
N GLU A 60 -18.47 -5.12 -17.82
CA GLU A 60 -18.34 -3.65 -17.74
C GLU A 60 -16.98 -3.25 -17.18
N ALA A 61 -16.51 -3.89 -16.12
CA ALA A 61 -15.18 -3.65 -15.57
C ALA A 61 -14.06 -3.98 -16.56
N GLN A 62 -14.17 -5.09 -17.28
CA GLN A 62 -13.23 -5.43 -18.37
C GLN A 62 -13.28 -4.43 -19.52
N GLN A 63 -14.45 -3.95 -19.90
CA GLN A 63 -14.61 -2.92 -20.91
C GLN A 63 -13.90 -1.63 -20.52
N GLU A 64 -14.09 -1.15 -19.28
CA GLU A 64 -13.40 0.03 -18.77
C GLU A 64 -11.87 -0.15 -18.77
N MET A 65 -11.38 -1.31 -18.34
CA MET A 65 -9.96 -1.64 -18.37
C MET A 65 -9.39 -1.61 -19.80
N LEU A 66 -10.03 -2.28 -20.76
CA LEU A 66 -9.58 -2.30 -22.15
C LEU A 66 -9.66 -0.91 -22.81
N GLN A 67 -10.66 -0.10 -22.46
CA GLN A 67 -10.75 1.28 -22.93
C GLN A 67 -9.64 2.17 -22.36
N ALA A 68 -9.28 1.97 -21.09
CA ALA A 68 -8.16 2.69 -20.47
C ALA A 68 -6.83 2.32 -21.15
N GLU A 69 -6.60 1.04 -21.46
CA GLU A 69 -5.41 0.61 -22.20
C GLU A 69 -5.38 1.18 -23.62
N LEU A 70 -6.51 1.15 -24.33
CA LEU A 70 -6.61 1.73 -25.67
C LEU A 70 -6.20 3.20 -25.69
N ARG A 71 -6.66 3.99 -24.71
CA ARG A 71 -6.26 5.40 -24.60
C ARG A 71 -4.78 5.58 -24.34
N LYS A 72 -4.22 4.80 -23.37
CA LYS A 72 -2.77 4.86 -23.09
C LYS A 72 -1.94 4.53 -24.33
N THR A 73 -2.35 3.51 -25.09
CA THR A 73 -1.68 3.12 -26.32
C THR A 73 -1.80 4.21 -27.39
N THR A 74 -3.01 4.75 -27.61
CA THR A 74 -3.25 5.83 -28.60
C THR A 74 -2.46 7.11 -28.27
N HIS A 75 -2.36 7.47 -26.99
CA HIS A 75 -1.58 8.64 -26.55
C HIS A 75 -0.11 8.29 -26.28
N GLN A 76 0.28 7.03 -26.41
CA GLN A 76 1.61 6.52 -26.07
C GLN A 76 2.01 6.94 -24.64
N GLU A 77 1.06 6.86 -23.71
CA GLU A 77 1.19 7.38 -22.35
C GLU A 77 1.61 6.27 -21.39
N MET A 78 2.75 6.43 -20.74
CA MET A 78 3.16 5.62 -19.60
C MET A 78 2.65 6.27 -18.31
N VAL A 79 1.84 5.55 -17.56
CA VAL A 79 1.38 5.97 -16.24
C VAL A 79 2.19 5.26 -15.17
N LEU A 80 3.02 6.01 -14.44
CA LEU A 80 3.78 5.55 -13.29
C LEU A 80 2.99 5.87 -12.01
N ALA A 81 2.39 4.84 -11.39
CA ALA A 81 1.66 5.02 -10.14
C ALA A 81 2.64 5.12 -8.95
N ILE A 82 2.50 6.16 -8.15
CA ILE A 82 3.31 6.39 -6.96
C ILE A 82 2.48 6.02 -5.73
N VAL A 83 2.91 4.96 -5.05
CA VAL A 83 2.19 4.31 -3.96
C VAL A 83 3.04 4.37 -2.69
N GLY A 84 2.43 4.51 -1.54
CA GLY A 84 3.15 4.49 -0.27
C GLY A 84 2.25 4.82 0.89
N THR A 85 2.73 4.57 2.09
CA THR A 85 2.02 4.85 3.33
C THR A 85 1.81 6.34 3.55
N MET A 86 0.92 6.67 4.48
CA MET A 86 0.78 8.04 4.95
C MET A 86 2.12 8.52 5.55
N LYS A 87 2.58 9.71 5.16
CA LYS A 87 3.86 10.31 5.58
C LYS A 87 5.14 9.61 5.07
N ALA A 88 5.06 8.64 4.19
CA ALA A 88 6.25 8.09 3.52
C ALA A 88 6.97 9.13 2.65
N GLY A 89 6.32 10.25 2.35
CA GLY A 89 6.88 11.35 1.57
C GLY A 89 6.54 11.27 0.08
N LYS A 90 5.42 10.65 -0.32
CA LYS A 90 4.96 10.57 -1.72
C LYS A 90 4.98 11.91 -2.44
N SER A 91 4.31 12.92 -1.90
CA SER A 91 4.25 14.25 -2.54
C SER A 91 5.62 14.92 -2.61
N THR A 92 6.47 14.75 -1.59
CA THR A 92 7.86 15.22 -1.62
C THR A 92 8.67 14.50 -2.70
N THR A 93 8.49 13.20 -2.83
CA THR A 93 9.12 12.39 -3.88
C THR A 93 8.69 12.84 -5.27
N ILE A 94 7.38 13.09 -5.47
CA ILE A 94 6.86 13.61 -6.74
C ILE A 94 7.47 14.97 -7.05
N ASN A 95 7.51 15.89 -6.09
CA ASN A 95 8.14 17.20 -6.27
C ASN A 95 9.65 17.08 -6.58
N ALA A 96 10.35 16.13 -5.97
CA ALA A 96 11.75 15.85 -6.27
C ALA A 96 11.93 15.27 -7.69
N ILE A 97 11.06 14.35 -8.12
CA ILE A 97 11.06 13.78 -9.49
C ILE A 97 10.74 14.85 -10.54
N VAL A 98 9.71 15.66 -10.31
CA VAL A 98 9.33 16.76 -11.23
C VAL A 98 10.39 17.85 -11.22
N GLY A 99 11.09 18.01 -10.10
CA GLY A 99 12.07 19.07 -9.84
C GLY A 99 11.45 20.40 -9.45
N LYS A 100 10.13 20.47 -9.28
CA LYS A 100 9.38 21.67 -8.88
C LYS A 100 8.31 21.31 -7.86
N GLU A 101 7.83 22.31 -7.11
CA GLU A 101 6.70 22.16 -6.21
C GLU A 101 5.38 22.15 -7.01
N VAL A 102 4.84 20.97 -7.23
CA VAL A 102 3.53 20.78 -7.91
C VAL A 102 2.47 20.25 -6.95
N LEU A 103 2.90 19.55 -5.90
CA LEU A 103 2.05 19.05 -4.84
C LEU A 103 2.43 19.68 -3.50
N PRO A 104 1.46 19.94 -2.63
CA PRO A 104 1.72 20.52 -1.31
C PRO A 104 2.56 19.58 -0.44
N ASN A 105 3.62 20.13 0.17
CA ASN A 105 4.50 19.41 1.07
C ASN A 105 4.17 19.75 2.53
N ARG A 106 3.35 18.94 3.21
CA ARG A 106 2.95 19.15 4.62
C ARG A 106 2.80 17.84 5.39
N ASN A 107 2.85 17.94 6.73
CA ASN A 107 2.72 16.84 7.69
C ASN A 107 1.28 16.30 7.87
N ARG A 108 0.28 16.78 7.13
CA ARG A 108 -1.12 16.31 7.21
C ARG A 108 -1.46 15.44 6.00
N PRO A 109 -2.42 14.48 6.10
CA PRO A 109 -2.88 13.70 4.95
C PRO A 109 -3.36 14.64 3.85
N MET A 110 -2.86 14.48 2.63
CA MET A 110 -3.01 15.49 1.58
C MET A 110 -3.60 14.96 0.28
N THR A 111 -3.74 13.64 0.10
CA THR A 111 -4.20 13.08 -1.17
C THR A 111 -5.47 12.28 -0.97
N ALA A 112 -6.61 12.94 -0.99
CA ALA A 112 -7.92 12.26 -0.91
C ALA A 112 -8.40 11.79 -2.29
N LEU A 113 -8.03 12.51 -3.36
CA LEU A 113 -8.29 12.11 -4.75
C LEU A 113 -6.97 11.88 -5.47
N PRO A 114 -6.86 10.81 -6.29
CA PRO A 114 -5.72 10.62 -7.16
C PRO A 114 -5.53 11.86 -8.04
N THR A 115 -4.28 12.18 -8.36
CA THR A 115 -3.94 13.31 -9.23
C THR A 115 -2.90 12.88 -10.25
N LEU A 116 -3.13 13.18 -11.51
CA LEU A 116 -2.17 12.94 -12.58
C LEU A 116 -1.23 14.14 -12.71
N ILE A 117 0.05 13.87 -12.81
CA ILE A 117 1.08 14.88 -13.10
C ILE A 117 1.75 14.49 -14.42
N ARG A 118 1.46 15.25 -15.46
CA ARG A 118 1.88 14.96 -16.83
C ARG A 118 3.06 15.80 -17.24
N HIS A 119 4.10 15.16 -17.76
CA HIS A 119 5.20 15.87 -18.38
C HIS A 119 4.76 16.55 -19.68
N THR A 120 4.80 17.88 -19.72
CA THR A 120 4.43 18.68 -20.90
C THR A 120 5.60 19.60 -21.26
N PRO A 121 6.41 19.27 -22.28
CA PRO A 121 7.54 20.09 -22.69
C PRO A 121 7.14 21.54 -22.98
N GLY A 122 7.87 22.50 -22.41
CA GLY A 122 7.62 23.93 -22.54
C GLY A 122 6.60 24.50 -21.54
N GLN A 123 5.86 23.69 -20.81
CA GLN A 123 4.92 24.14 -19.76
C GLN A 123 5.69 24.40 -18.46
N LYS A 124 6.28 25.60 -18.34
CA LYS A 124 7.14 25.98 -17.21
C LYS A 124 6.38 26.14 -15.91
N GLU A 125 5.20 26.75 -15.95
CA GLU A 125 4.32 26.87 -14.78
C GLU A 125 3.31 25.73 -14.74
N PRO A 126 3.05 25.12 -13.59
CA PRO A 126 2.07 24.03 -13.48
C PRO A 126 0.65 24.56 -13.74
N VAL A 127 -0.14 23.78 -14.50
CA VAL A 127 -1.56 24.05 -14.79
C VAL A 127 -2.37 22.82 -14.36
N LEU A 128 -3.30 23.01 -13.45
CA LEU A 128 -4.25 21.97 -13.07
C LEU A 128 -5.52 22.08 -13.94
N HIS A 129 -5.88 20.97 -14.56
CA HIS A 129 -7.14 20.78 -15.27
C HIS A 129 -8.07 19.93 -14.42
N PHE A 130 -9.21 20.49 -14.04
CA PHE A 130 -10.25 19.82 -13.26
C PHE A 130 -11.56 19.77 -14.05
N SER A 131 -11.56 18.96 -15.12
CA SER A 131 -12.67 18.89 -16.08
C SER A 131 -13.93 18.26 -15.52
N HIS A 132 -13.80 17.31 -14.56
CA HIS A 132 -14.91 16.53 -14.00
C HIS A 132 -15.33 17.03 -12.62
N ALA A 133 -15.66 18.33 -12.50
CA ALA A 133 -16.05 18.96 -11.23
C ALA A 133 -17.51 18.67 -10.81
N GLY A 134 -18.37 18.22 -11.72
CA GLY A 134 -19.83 18.06 -11.48
C GLY A 134 -20.20 17.24 -10.23
N PRO A 135 -19.59 16.05 -9.98
CA PRO A 135 -19.86 15.28 -8.76
C PRO A 135 -19.49 16.03 -7.48
N ILE A 136 -18.43 16.85 -7.49
CA ILE A 136 -18.04 17.71 -6.35
C ILE A 136 -19.03 18.84 -6.16
N GLU A 137 -19.52 19.45 -7.23
CA GLU A 137 -20.54 20.50 -7.18
C GLU A 137 -21.84 19.97 -6.55
N THR A 138 -22.24 18.77 -6.95
CA THR A 138 -23.41 18.09 -6.34
C THR A 138 -23.17 17.81 -4.85
N LEU A 139 -21.99 17.33 -4.47
CA LEU A 139 -21.61 17.15 -3.07
C LEU A 139 -21.68 18.47 -2.30
N MET A 140 -21.13 19.56 -2.85
CA MET A 140 -21.15 20.88 -2.19
C MET A 140 -22.58 21.40 -1.97
N GLN A 141 -23.52 21.13 -2.88
CA GLN A 141 -24.95 21.48 -2.70
C GLN A 141 -25.57 20.72 -1.52
N VAL A 142 -25.28 19.41 -1.40
CA VAL A 142 -25.75 18.60 -0.28
C VAL A 142 -25.12 19.05 1.04
N LEU A 143 -23.80 19.30 1.05
CA LEU A 143 -23.09 19.81 2.23
C LEU A 143 -23.61 21.19 2.66
N ARG A 144 -23.95 22.07 1.72
CA ARG A 144 -24.55 23.39 2.00
C ARG A 144 -25.85 23.24 2.80
N ALA A 145 -26.73 22.34 2.35
CA ALA A 145 -28.00 22.08 3.07
C ALA A 145 -27.76 21.50 4.47
N ARG A 146 -26.76 20.66 4.66
CA ARG A 146 -26.39 20.11 5.97
C ARG A 146 -25.76 21.15 6.89
N LEU A 147 -24.87 21.99 6.36
CA LEU A 147 -24.20 23.07 7.12
C LEU A 147 -25.17 24.13 7.63
N GLN A 148 -26.25 24.42 6.91
CA GLN A 148 -27.27 25.35 7.37
C GLN A 148 -27.99 24.88 8.65
N ASN A 149 -27.99 23.56 8.91
CA ASN A 149 -28.62 22.93 10.06
C ASN A 149 -27.60 22.46 11.12
N ALA A 150 -26.30 22.59 10.88
CA ALA A 150 -25.24 22.15 11.80
C ALA A 150 -24.79 23.28 12.72
N SER A 151 -24.56 22.97 14.02
CA SER A 151 -23.95 23.92 14.94
C SER A 151 -22.46 24.06 14.66
N ARG A 152 -21.96 25.29 14.65
CA ARG A 152 -20.53 25.57 14.47
C ARG A 152 -19.67 24.93 15.58
N ASP A 153 -20.17 24.84 16.80
CA ASP A 153 -19.48 24.23 17.93
C ASP A 153 -19.25 22.73 17.72
N THR A 154 -20.24 22.03 17.13
CA THR A 154 -20.13 20.60 16.80
C THR A 154 -19.08 20.35 15.69
N LEU A 155 -18.99 21.27 14.73
CA LEU A 155 -17.97 21.18 13.66
C LEU A 155 -16.58 21.45 14.24
N THR A 156 -16.41 22.45 15.10
CA THR A 156 -15.13 22.79 15.73
C THR A 156 -14.61 21.67 16.64
N GLN A 157 -15.51 20.91 17.29
CA GLN A 157 -15.14 19.77 18.14
C GLN A 157 -14.65 18.55 17.34
N ARG A 158 -15.14 18.36 16.10
CA ARG A 158 -14.83 17.20 15.28
C ARG A 158 -13.82 17.47 14.17
N LEU A 159 -13.68 18.73 13.77
CA LEU A 159 -12.74 19.20 12.75
C LEU A 159 -11.85 20.29 13.34
N GLU A 160 -10.54 20.16 13.11
CA GLU A 160 -9.65 21.31 13.28
C GLU A 160 -9.99 22.32 12.18
N ILE A 161 -10.69 23.39 12.53
CA ILE A 161 -11.03 24.46 11.60
C ILE A 161 -9.83 25.40 11.52
N ASP A 162 -8.99 25.19 10.53
CA ASP A 162 -7.94 26.14 10.16
C ASP A 162 -8.48 27.18 9.16
N ARG A 163 -7.64 28.14 8.80
CA ARG A 163 -7.99 29.24 7.90
C ARG A 163 -8.50 28.76 6.53
N ASP A 164 -7.97 27.64 6.03
CA ASP A 164 -8.36 27.10 4.73
C ASP A 164 -9.69 26.36 4.81
N MET A 165 -9.96 25.66 5.90
CA MET A 165 -11.26 25.05 6.16
C MET A 165 -12.34 26.12 6.32
N ASP A 166 -12.08 27.24 7.02
CA ASP A 166 -12.99 28.37 7.09
C ASP A 166 -13.30 28.95 5.69
N ALA A 167 -12.28 29.09 4.85
CA ALA A 167 -12.47 29.54 3.46
C ALA A 167 -13.31 28.55 2.64
N LEU A 168 -13.11 27.24 2.83
CA LEU A 168 -13.93 26.22 2.18
C LEU A 168 -15.38 26.26 2.65
N LEU A 169 -15.61 26.38 3.95
CA LEU A 169 -16.97 26.52 4.51
C LEU A 169 -17.69 27.74 3.95
N ALA A 170 -16.99 28.89 3.87
CA ALA A 170 -17.53 30.10 3.25
C ALA A 170 -17.84 29.88 1.76
N ARG A 171 -16.99 29.18 1.02
CA ARG A 171 -17.19 28.82 -0.40
C ARG A 171 -18.43 27.95 -0.58
N ILE A 172 -18.62 26.93 0.26
CA ILE A 172 -19.81 26.05 0.22
C ILE A 172 -21.08 26.84 0.52
N LEU A 173 -21.08 27.68 1.55
CA LEU A 173 -22.25 28.49 1.95
C LEU A 173 -22.62 29.51 0.87
N ASN A 174 -21.64 30.12 0.23
CA ASN A 174 -21.83 31.06 -0.86
C ASN A 174 -22.21 30.38 -2.19
N GLY A 175 -22.06 29.06 -2.31
CA GLY A 175 -22.36 28.29 -3.53
C GLY A 175 -21.35 28.55 -4.66
N THR A 176 -20.08 28.85 -4.34
CA THR A 176 -19.04 29.11 -5.34
C THR A 176 -18.44 27.77 -5.80
N SER A 177 -18.57 27.47 -7.11
CA SER A 177 -18.02 26.24 -7.72
C SER A 177 -16.49 26.24 -7.82
N PHE A 178 -15.92 25.05 -8.04
CA PHE A 178 -14.53 24.93 -8.42
C PHE A 178 -14.31 25.41 -9.84
N GLU A 179 -13.14 26.00 -10.09
CA GLU A 179 -12.74 26.37 -11.45
C GLU A 179 -12.27 25.14 -12.21
N LYS A 180 -12.35 25.18 -13.54
CA LYS A 180 -11.88 24.08 -14.39
C LYS A 180 -10.37 24.10 -14.59
N HIS A 181 -9.73 25.25 -14.37
CA HIS A 181 -8.30 25.46 -14.60
C HIS A 181 -7.71 26.33 -13.49
N TYR A 182 -6.55 25.91 -12.99
CA TYR A 182 -5.77 26.64 -11.99
C TYR A 182 -4.34 26.78 -12.51
N LEU A 183 -3.81 28.01 -12.53
CA LEU A 183 -2.46 28.30 -12.99
C LEU A 183 -1.53 28.63 -11.82
N GLY A 184 -0.37 27.99 -11.79
CA GLY A 184 0.66 28.20 -10.77
C GLY A 184 0.47 27.32 -9.52
N ALA A 185 1.55 27.13 -8.77
CA ALA A 185 1.61 26.21 -7.64
C ALA A 185 0.62 26.55 -6.52
N GLN A 186 0.46 27.84 -6.16
CA GLN A 186 -0.39 28.25 -5.04
C GLN A 186 -1.91 28.00 -5.29
N PRO A 187 -2.50 28.40 -6.44
CA PRO A 187 -3.90 28.08 -6.75
C PRO A 187 -4.16 26.57 -6.83
N ILE A 188 -3.23 25.81 -7.39
CA ILE A 188 -3.29 24.33 -7.43
C ILE A 188 -3.31 23.77 -6.01
N PHE A 189 -2.40 24.25 -5.16
CA PHE A 189 -2.34 23.87 -3.75
C PHE A 189 -3.67 24.09 -3.04
N HIS A 190 -4.28 25.27 -3.17
CA HIS A 190 -5.57 25.58 -2.52
C HIS A 190 -6.71 24.72 -3.07
N CYS A 191 -6.71 24.42 -4.37
CA CYS A 191 -7.69 23.54 -4.98
C CYS A 191 -7.59 22.10 -4.39
N LEU A 192 -6.41 21.50 -4.44
CA LEU A 192 -6.17 20.13 -3.93
C LEU A 192 -6.44 20.04 -2.43
N LYS A 193 -6.03 21.05 -1.65
CA LYS A 193 -6.33 21.13 -0.22
C LYS A 193 -7.83 21.20 0.03
N SER A 194 -8.54 22.03 -0.72
CA SER A 194 -10.01 22.14 -0.60
C SER A 194 -10.72 20.82 -0.91
N LEU A 195 -10.24 20.06 -1.89
CA LEU A 195 -10.77 18.71 -2.20
C LEU A 195 -10.54 17.74 -1.03
N ASN A 196 -9.38 17.77 -0.40
CA ASN A 196 -9.09 16.94 0.77
C ASN A 196 -9.94 17.33 1.99
N ASP A 197 -10.11 18.63 2.23
CA ASP A 197 -10.95 19.14 3.30
C ASP A 197 -12.44 18.82 3.05
N LEU A 198 -12.89 18.76 1.79
CA LEU A 198 -14.23 18.28 1.43
C LEU A 198 -14.44 16.81 1.81
N VAL A 199 -13.44 15.94 1.63
CA VAL A 199 -13.54 14.53 2.05
C VAL A 199 -13.67 14.44 3.57
N ARG A 200 -12.89 15.22 4.32
CA ARG A 200 -12.99 15.28 5.78
C ARG A 200 -14.35 15.81 6.26
N LEU A 201 -14.81 16.90 5.65
CA LEU A 201 -16.09 17.52 5.96
C LEU A 201 -17.27 16.59 5.65
N SER A 202 -17.23 15.88 4.52
CA SER A 202 -18.26 14.92 4.12
C SER A 202 -18.35 13.75 5.12
N GLY A 203 -17.20 13.26 5.62
CA GLY A 203 -17.16 12.24 6.66
C GLY A 203 -17.77 12.70 8.00
N VAL A 204 -17.51 13.94 8.41
CA VAL A 204 -18.08 14.50 9.66
C VAL A 204 -19.57 14.76 9.58
N LEU A 205 -20.07 15.11 8.39
CA LEU A 205 -21.50 15.39 8.15
C LEU A 205 -22.29 14.15 7.67
N ASP A 206 -21.68 12.96 7.67
CA ASP A 206 -22.30 11.72 7.15
C ASP A 206 -22.86 11.86 5.73
N VAL A 207 -22.13 12.54 4.85
CA VAL A 207 -22.44 12.67 3.43
C VAL A 207 -21.43 11.86 2.63
N PRO A 208 -21.82 10.86 1.83
CA PRO A 208 -20.87 10.04 1.09
C PRO A 208 -20.15 10.88 0.02
N PHE A 209 -18.80 10.86 0.05
CA PHE A 209 -17.98 11.47 -0.98
C PHE A 209 -18.06 10.65 -2.29
N PRO A 210 -18.15 11.27 -3.48
CA PRO A 210 -18.36 10.57 -4.75
C PRO A 210 -17.08 9.92 -5.32
N PHE A 211 -16.38 9.07 -4.55
CA PHE A 211 -15.13 8.42 -4.99
C PHE A 211 -15.28 7.64 -6.30
N ARG A 212 -16.44 7.00 -6.52
CA ARG A 212 -16.68 6.21 -7.75
C ARG A 212 -16.65 7.04 -9.02
N ALA A 213 -17.01 8.32 -8.94
CA ALA A 213 -16.96 9.22 -10.09
C ALA A 213 -15.53 9.51 -10.54
N TYR A 214 -14.54 9.30 -9.67
CA TYR A 214 -13.11 9.52 -9.90
C TYR A 214 -12.31 8.21 -10.01
N ALA A 215 -12.99 7.10 -10.19
CA ALA A 215 -12.35 5.81 -10.44
C ALA A 215 -11.70 5.74 -11.83
N ALA A 216 -12.29 6.40 -12.83
CA ALA A 216 -11.74 6.47 -14.19
C ALA A 216 -10.64 7.52 -14.29
N ILE A 217 -9.52 7.19 -14.98
CA ILE A 217 -8.34 8.07 -15.11
C ILE A 217 -8.71 9.41 -15.77
N GLU A 218 -9.63 9.44 -16.73
CA GLU A 218 -10.08 10.67 -17.38
C GLU A 218 -10.86 11.63 -16.50
N HIS A 219 -11.34 11.19 -15.37
CA HIS A 219 -12.08 12.01 -14.40
C HIS A 219 -11.17 12.58 -13.30
N ILE A 220 -9.93 12.11 -13.23
CA ILE A 220 -8.95 12.54 -12.25
C ILE A 220 -8.40 13.92 -12.61
N PRO A 221 -8.13 14.81 -11.63
CA PRO A 221 -7.44 16.06 -11.89
C PRO A 221 -6.07 15.84 -12.54
N VAL A 222 -5.70 16.66 -13.54
CA VAL A 222 -4.44 16.56 -14.28
C VAL A 222 -3.64 17.84 -14.10
N ILE A 223 -2.41 17.73 -13.61
CA ILE A 223 -1.43 18.82 -13.57
C ILE A 223 -0.48 18.64 -14.73
N GLU A 224 -0.43 19.61 -15.62
CA GLU A 224 0.53 19.67 -16.72
C GLU A 224 1.69 20.58 -16.35
N VAL A 225 2.93 20.05 -16.48
CA VAL A 225 4.15 20.79 -16.15
C VAL A 225 5.36 20.14 -16.83
N GLU A 226 6.34 20.94 -17.24
CA GLU A 226 7.61 20.41 -17.70
C GLU A 226 8.44 19.89 -16.53
N PHE A 227 8.81 18.60 -16.55
CA PHE A 227 9.69 18.02 -15.54
C PHE A 227 11.11 18.54 -15.75
N THR A 228 11.69 19.13 -14.73
CA THR A 228 13.01 19.79 -14.82
C THR A 228 14.10 18.83 -15.28
N HIS A 229 14.06 17.58 -14.81
CA HIS A 229 15.03 16.55 -15.18
C HIS A 229 14.88 16.03 -16.62
N LEU A 230 13.78 16.35 -17.30
CA LEU A 230 13.54 16.03 -18.70
C LEU A 230 13.69 17.26 -19.63
N ALA A 231 13.89 18.45 -19.06
CA ALA A 231 14.01 19.68 -19.84
C ALA A 231 15.23 19.63 -20.76
N GLY A 232 15.02 19.90 -22.04
CA GLY A 232 16.09 19.87 -23.04
C GLY A 232 16.50 18.47 -23.52
N MET A 233 15.91 17.39 -23.00
CA MET A 233 16.09 16.06 -23.58
C MET A 233 15.32 15.91 -24.90
N GLU A 234 15.83 15.06 -25.80
CA GLU A 234 15.08 14.69 -26.99
C GLU A 234 13.71 14.10 -26.58
N ARG A 235 12.69 14.36 -27.42
CA ARG A 235 11.36 13.78 -27.17
C ARG A 235 11.46 12.27 -27.17
N GLY A 236 11.16 11.67 -26.02
CA GLY A 236 11.08 10.22 -25.87
C GLY A 236 9.96 9.60 -26.71
N LEU A 237 9.93 8.28 -26.74
CA LEU A 237 8.86 7.51 -27.38
C LEU A 237 7.63 7.49 -26.48
N GLY A 238 6.86 8.57 -26.47
CA GLY A 238 5.60 8.67 -25.73
C GLY A 238 5.59 9.74 -24.63
N GLN A 239 4.57 9.70 -23.80
CA GLN A 239 4.29 10.68 -22.76
C GLN A 239 4.39 10.03 -21.38
N LEU A 240 5.15 10.63 -20.47
CA LEU A 240 5.26 10.19 -19.09
C LEU A 240 4.26 10.95 -18.21
N THR A 241 3.49 10.20 -17.46
CA THR A 241 2.53 10.71 -16.46
C THR A 241 2.76 10.02 -15.12
N LEU A 242 2.90 10.81 -14.06
CA LEU A 242 2.91 10.30 -12.68
C LEU A 242 1.48 10.31 -12.15
N LEU A 243 1.10 9.26 -11.42
CA LEU A 243 -0.18 9.18 -10.72
C LEU A 243 0.09 9.23 -9.23
N ASP A 244 -0.24 10.34 -8.58
CA ASP A 244 -0.26 10.43 -7.12
C ASP A 244 -1.48 9.69 -6.58
N THR A 245 -1.25 8.71 -5.72
CA THR A 245 -2.31 7.89 -5.15
C THR A 245 -2.53 8.20 -3.67
N PRO A 246 -3.79 8.15 -3.18
CA PRO A 246 -4.04 8.21 -1.74
C PRO A 246 -3.37 7.03 -1.03
N GLY A 247 -2.89 7.25 0.20
CA GLY A 247 -2.38 6.17 1.03
C GLY A 247 -3.51 5.26 1.53
N PRO A 248 -3.28 3.97 1.74
CA PRO A 248 -4.30 3.01 2.14
C PRO A 248 -5.01 3.38 3.45
N ASN A 249 -4.32 4.07 4.35
CA ASN A 249 -4.82 4.50 5.67
C ASN A 249 -5.13 6.00 5.75
N GLU A 250 -5.20 6.71 4.63
CA GLU A 250 -5.57 8.12 4.66
C GLU A 250 -7.06 8.26 5.00
N ALA A 251 -7.33 9.03 6.05
CA ALA A 251 -8.68 9.39 6.51
C ALA A 251 -9.60 8.26 7.02
N GLY A 252 -9.08 7.06 7.35
CA GLY A 252 -9.90 5.97 7.91
C GLY A 252 -11.04 5.50 6.99
N GLN A 253 -10.86 5.62 5.67
CA GLN A 253 -11.88 5.33 4.67
C GLN A 253 -11.58 3.99 3.95
N PRO A 254 -12.36 2.91 4.18
CA PRO A 254 -12.15 1.61 3.52
C PRO A 254 -12.21 1.67 1.99
N HIS A 255 -12.87 2.68 1.44
CA HIS A 255 -12.98 2.88 -0.01
C HIS A 255 -11.68 3.29 -0.68
N LEU A 256 -10.73 3.91 0.05
CA LEU A 256 -9.43 4.33 -0.48
C LEU A 256 -8.56 3.14 -0.85
N GLN A 257 -8.58 2.07 -0.07
CA GLN A 257 -7.83 0.86 -0.37
C GLN A 257 -8.27 0.23 -1.69
N LYS A 258 -9.59 0.15 -1.93
CA LYS A 258 -10.12 -0.35 -3.20
C LYS A 258 -9.74 0.55 -4.37
N MET A 259 -9.86 1.86 -4.20
CA MET A 259 -9.48 2.83 -5.22
C MET A 259 -7.99 2.74 -5.54
N LEU A 260 -7.12 2.56 -4.52
CA LEU A 260 -5.70 2.33 -4.71
C LEU A 260 -5.45 1.08 -5.59
N GLN A 261 -6.09 -0.05 -5.28
CA GLN A 261 -5.96 -1.27 -6.07
C GLN A 261 -6.41 -1.06 -7.53
N GLU A 262 -7.52 -0.37 -7.75
CA GLU A 262 -8.02 -0.05 -9.08
C GLU A 262 -7.05 0.85 -9.86
N GLN A 263 -6.43 1.82 -9.21
CA GLN A 263 -5.45 2.72 -9.83
C GLN A 263 -4.14 1.99 -10.16
N ILE A 264 -3.65 1.16 -9.24
CA ILE A 264 -2.46 0.34 -9.48
C ILE A 264 -2.69 -0.61 -10.67
N ALA A 265 -3.85 -1.25 -10.75
CA ALA A 265 -4.19 -2.15 -11.86
C ALA A 265 -4.22 -1.44 -13.22
N ARG A 266 -4.40 -0.13 -13.25
CA ARG A 266 -4.41 0.71 -14.48
C ARG A 266 -3.05 1.31 -14.81
N ALA A 267 -2.09 1.26 -13.90
CA ALA A 267 -0.75 1.78 -14.13
C ALA A 267 0.05 0.95 -15.15
N SER A 268 1.02 1.58 -15.79
CA SER A 268 2.00 0.92 -16.67
C SER A 268 3.23 0.44 -15.90
N ALA A 269 3.55 1.12 -14.80
CA ALA A 269 4.57 0.75 -13.82
C ALA A 269 4.19 1.31 -12.44
N VAL A 270 4.77 0.78 -11.38
CA VAL A 270 4.50 1.20 -9.99
C VAL A 270 5.80 1.57 -9.29
N LEU A 271 5.79 2.70 -8.59
CA LEU A 271 6.85 3.18 -7.72
C LEU A 271 6.35 3.18 -6.26
N ALA A 272 6.84 2.24 -5.48
CA ALA A 272 6.56 2.17 -4.05
C ALA A 272 7.46 3.15 -3.28
N VAL A 273 6.89 4.09 -2.53
CA VAL A 273 7.61 4.99 -1.63
C VAL A 273 7.47 4.46 -0.21
N MET A 274 8.58 3.98 0.33
CA MET A 274 8.67 3.37 1.65
C MET A 274 9.41 4.31 2.61
N ASP A 275 8.98 4.37 3.85
CA ASP A 275 9.65 5.19 4.88
C ASP A 275 10.76 4.34 5.55
N TYR A 276 12.02 4.74 5.39
CA TYR A 276 13.17 4.07 6.00
C TYR A 276 12.99 3.85 7.51
N THR A 277 12.40 4.82 8.19
CA THR A 277 12.18 4.77 9.65
C THR A 277 11.04 3.83 10.05
N GLN A 278 10.27 3.30 9.07
CA GLN A 278 9.06 2.51 9.28
C GLN A 278 8.97 1.27 8.39
N LEU A 279 10.09 0.77 7.83
CA LEU A 279 10.15 -0.34 6.88
C LEU A 279 9.46 -1.64 7.33
N LYS A 280 9.18 -1.78 8.62
CA LYS A 280 8.52 -2.95 9.21
C LYS A 280 7.17 -2.59 9.84
N SER A 281 6.59 -1.43 9.47
CA SER A 281 5.29 -1.01 9.99
C SER A 281 4.14 -1.72 9.27
N THR A 282 2.98 -1.77 9.91
CA THR A 282 1.74 -2.31 9.33
C THR A 282 1.25 -1.55 8.12
N SER A 283 1.39 -0.23 8.15
CA SER A 283 1.02 0.59 7.01
C SER A 283 1.83 0.24 5.77
N ASP A 284 3.11 -0.12 5.94
CA ASP A 284 3.97 -0.63 4.87
C ASP A 284 3.51 -2.01 4.37
N GLU A 285 3.00 -2.85 5.25
CA GLU A 285 2.50 -4.18 4.87
C GLU A 285 1.23 -4.10 4.02
N GLU A 286 0.32 -3.19 4.31
CA GLU A 286 -0.87 -2.96 3.47
C GLU A 286 -0.50 -2.50 2.06
N VAL A 287 0.51 -1.63 1.93
CA VAL A 287 1.06 -1.24 0.63
C VAL A 287 1.67 -2.45 -0.07
N ARG A 288 2.44 -3.28 0.63
CA ARG A 288 3.05 -4.50 0.07
C ARG A 288 2.01 -5.52 -0.38
N LEU A 289 0.93 -5.70 0.38
CA LEU A 289 -0.19 -6.56 -0.01
C LEU A 289 -0.90 -6.01 -1.26
N ALA A 290 -1.11 -4.70 -1.34
CA ALA A 290 -1.66 -4.08 -2.54
C ALA A 290 -0.74 -4.27 -3.75
N LEU A 291 0.58 -4.18 -3.57
CA LEU A 291 1.58 -4.39 -4.62
C LEU A 291 1.68 -5.86 -5.03
N ALA A 292 1.62 -6.80 -4.09
CA ALA A 292 1.62 -8.23 -4.38
C ALA A 292 0.41 -8.67 -5.21
N ALA A 293 -0.72 -7.97 -5.09
CA ALA A 293 -1.92 -8.23 -5.89
C ALA A 293 -1.80 -7.79 -7.36
N VAL A 294 -0.80 -6.98 -7.72
CA VAL A 294 -0.60 -6.48 -9.11
C VAL A 294 -0.03 -7.55 -10.03
N GLY A 295 0.63 -8.57 -9.49
CA GLY A 295 1.24 -9.66 -10.24
C GLY A 295 2.54 -9.25 -10.96
N GLU A 296 3.17 -10.21 -11.63
CA GLU A 296 4.47 -10.04 -12.32
C GLU A 296 4.37 -9.20 -13.61
N SER A 297 3.17 -8.78 -14.00
CA SER A 297 2.92 -8.12 -15.29
C SER A 297 3.28 -6.64 -15.32
N VAL A 298 3.42 -5.97 -14.16
CA VAL A 298 3.68 -4.54 -14.05
C VAL A 298 5.05 -4.31 -13.39
N PRO A 299 5.98 -3.57 -14.03
CA PRO A 299 7.27 -3.25 -13.42
C PRO A 299 7.12 -2.53 -12.08
N LEU A 300 7.84 -3.01 -11.07
CA LEU A 300 7.82 -2.48 -9.72
C LEU A 300 9.17 -1.88 -9.36
N TYR A 301 9.15 -0.65 -8.86
CA TYR A 301 10.30 0.07 -8.30
C TYR A 301 10.02 0.45 -6.86
N ALA A 302 11.06 0.58 -6.04
CA ALA A 302 10.93 1.06 -4.66
C ALA A 302 11.90 2.19 -4.35
N LEU A 303 11.38 3.28 -3.77
CA LEU A 303 12.17 4.33 -3.15
C LEU A 303 12.08 4.19 -1.63
N VAL A 304 13.22 3.99 -1.00
CA VAL A 304 13.35 3.98 0.46
C VAL A 304 13.68 5.38 0.91
N ASN A 305 12.63 6.15 1.16
CA ASN A 305 12.72 7.57 1.48
C ASN A 305 13.12 7.81 2.94
N LYS A 306 13.59 9.04 3.24
CA LYS A 306 14.12 9.47 4.53
C LYS A 306 15.41 8.74 4.94
N PHE A 307 16.19 8.36 3.97
CA PHE A 307 17.49 7.71 4.22
C PHE A 307 18.50 8.65 4.90
N ASP A 308 18.28 9.97 4.80
CA ASP A 308 18.97 11.01 5.58
C ASP A 308 18.82 10.87 7.11
N GLN A 309 17.83 10.09 7.58
CA GLN A 309 17.65 9.79 9.00
C GLN A 309 18.40 8.53 9.46
N MET A 310 19.23 7.97 8.60
CA MET A 310 20.14 6.87 8.91
C MET A 310 21.15 7.31 9.98
N ASP A 311 21.29 6.52 11.03
CA ASP A 311 22.32 6.73 12.03
C ASP A 311 23.58 5.87 11.71
N ARG A 312 24.70 6.15 12.35
CA ARG A 312 25.99 5.45 12.10
C ARG A 312 25.96 3.94 12.35
N ASN A 313 24.90 3.41 12.97
CA ASN A 313 24.73 2.02 13.32
C ASN A 313 23.57 1.36 12.56
N SER A 314 22.98 2.05 11.59
CA SER A 314 21.86 1.58 10.79
C SER A 314 22.34 0.73 9.60
N ASP A 315 21.41 0.02 8.96
CA ASP A 315 21.66 -0.75 7.75
C ASP A 315 22.14 0.17 6.62
N ASP A 316 23.18 -0.24 5.90
CA ASP A 316 23.67 0.47 4.71
C ASP A 316 22.74 0.24 3.49
N GLU A 317 23.05 0.89 2.37
CA GLU A 317 22.23 0.80 1.16
C GLU A 317 22.00 -0.65 0.68
N ASP A 318 23.07 -1.47 0.70
CA ASP A 318 23.00 -2.85 0.19
C ASP A 318 22.22 -3.75 1.14
N GLN A 319 22.37 -3.55 2.44
CA GLN A 319 21.59 -4.24 3.47
C GLN A 319 20.10 -3.89 3.37
N VAL A 320 19.77 -2.62 3.13
CA VAL A 320 18.39 -2.16 2.91
C VAL A 320 17.80 -2.77 1.64
N ARG A 321 18.57 -2.79 0.53
CA ARG A 321 18.15 -3.45 -0.72
C ARG A 321 17.88 -4.94 -0.50
N ALA A 322 18.81 -5.65 0.16
CA ALA A 322 18.66 -7.06 0.46
C ALA A 322 17.46 -7.35 1.40
N LEU A 323 17.24 -6.51 2.41
CA LEU A 323 16.10 -6.62 3.32
C LEU A 323 14.78 -6.50 2.56
N ILE A 324 14.66 -5.47 1.72
CA ILE A 324 13.40 -5.21 0.99
C ILE A 324 13.16 -6.30 -0.05
N ALA A 325 14.12 -6.59 -0.91
CA ALA A 325 13.95 -7.58 -1.96
C ALA A 325 13.68 -8.99 -1.40
N GLY A 326 14.48 -9.42 -0.43
CA GLY A 326 14.41 -10.77 0.12
C GLY A 326 13.29 -10.97 1.14
N THR A 327 13.26 -10.11 2.17
CA THR A 327 12.40 -10.33 3.35
C THR A 327 11.04 -9.68 3.18
N LEU A 328 11.00 -8.39 2.76
CA LEU A 328 9.76 -7.63 2.74
C LEU A 328 8.94 -7.90 1.50
N MET A 329 9.57 -7.94 0.33
CA MET A 329 8.89 -8.15 -0.97
C MET A 329 8.99 -9.59 -1.47
N LYS A 330 9.67 -10.48 -0.73
CA LYS A 330 9.76 -11.94 -0.99
C LYS A 330 10.16 -12.28 -2.45
N GLY A 331 11.05 -11.51 -3.02
CA GLY A 331 11.53 -11.67 -4.40
C GLY A 331 10.64 -11.04 -5.48
N ALA A 332 9.58 -10.32 -5.11
CA ALA A 332 8.71 -9.65 -6.09
C ALA A 332 9.35 -8.41 -6.75
N ILE A 333 10.49 -7.93 -6.24
CA ILE A 333 11.23 -6.79 -6.76
C ILE A 333 12.72 -7.14 -6.87
N ASP A 334 13.34 -6.73 -7.99
CA ASP A 334 14.79 -6.84 -8.16
C ASP A 334 15.51 -5.85 -7.23
N PRO A 335 16.59 -6.27 -6.52
CA PRO A 335 17.41 -5.36 -5.72
C PRO A 335 17.91 -4.13 -6.49
N ALA A 336 18.17 -4.25 -7.79
CA ALA A 336 18.55 -3.15 -8.66
C ALA A 336 17.47 -2.09 -8.85
N HIS A 337 16.20 -2.41 -8.55
CA HIS A 337 15.06 -1.50 -8.62
C HIS A 337 14.72 -0.87 -7.27
N ILE A 338 15.59 -1.01 -6.27
CA ILE A 338 15.39 -0.44 -4.92
C ILE A 338 16.41 0.67 -4.70
N PHE A 339 15.92 1.87 -4.40
CA PHE A 339 16.71 3.07 -4.29
C PHE A 339 16.55 3.73 -2.91
N PRO A 340 17.50 3.61 -1.98
CA PRO A 340 17.56 4.43 -0.78
C PRO A 340 17.79 5.89 -1.15
N VAL A 341 16.97 6.83 -0.66
CA VAL A 341 17.00 8.25 -1.03
C VAL A 341 16.52 9.17 0.11
N SER A 342 16.91 10.44 0.03
CA SER A 342 16.22 11.53 0.74
C SER A 342 15.47 12.40 -0.25
N SER A 343 14.17 12.18 -0.36
CA SER A 343 13.32 13.00 -1.24
C SER A 343 13.26 14.46 -0.82
N MET A 344 13.41 14.75 0.49
CA MET A 344 13.44 16.12 1.00
C MET A 344 14.72 16.83 0.53
N TRP A 345 15.87 16.20 0.69
CA TRP A 345 17.14 16.79 0.24
C TRP A 345 17.16 16.96 -1.28
N GLY A 346 16.72 15.96 -2.03
CA GLY A 346 16.58 16.07 -3.48
C GLY A 346 15.67 17.21 -3.93
N TYR A 347 14.51 17.37 -3.27
CA TYR A 347 13.61 18.49 -3.54
C TYR A 347 14.23 19.86 -3.20
N LEU A 348 14.86 20.00 -2.02
CA LEU A 348 15.49 21.26 -1.60
C LEU A 348 16.67 21.65 -2.49
N ALA A 349 17.50 20.68 -2.86
CA ALA A 349 18.63 20.89 -3.77
C ALA A 349 18.17 21.37 -5.15
N ASN A 350 17.17 20.71 -5.75
CA ASN A 350 16.63 21.11 -7.03
C ASN A 350 16.01 22.50 -7.00
N ARG A 351 15.23 22.80 -5.96
CA ARG A 351 14.62 24.11 -5.81
C ARG A 351 15.66 25.23 -5.67
N ALA A 352 16.69 24.99 -4.86
CA ALA A 352 17.78 25.95 -4.70
C ALA A 352 18.55 26.16 -6.01
N ARG A 353 18.87 25.10 -6.77
CA ARG A 353 19.49 25.19 -8.08
C ARG A 353 18.68 26.03 -9.06
N GLN A 354 17.36 25.84 -9.10
CA GLN A 354 16.48 26.59 -10.01
C GLN A 354 16.41 28.07 -9.66
N GLU A 355 16.25 28.42 -8.37
CA GLU A 355 16.21 29.82 -7.95
C GLU A 355 17.56 30.51 -8.21
N LEU A 356 18.67 29.86 -7.89
CA LEU A 356 20.00 30.39 -8.17
C LEU A 356 20.29 30.53 -9.67
N ALA A 357 19.74 29.63 -10.51
CA ALA A 357 19.88 29.76 -11.97
C ALA A 357 19.00 30.86 -12.54
N ALA A 358 17.78 31.05 -12.00
CA ALA A 358 16.81 32.02 -12.51
C ALA A 358 17.08 33.44 -12.01
N GLN A 359 17.40 33.61 -10.72
CA GLN A 359 17.50 34.92 -10.05
C GLN A 359 18.92 35.26 -9.58
N GLY A 360 19.84 34.30 -9.59
CA GLY A 360 21.19 34.48 -9.09
C GLY A 360 21.31 34.49 -7.56
N CYS A 361 20.21 34.46 -6.84
CA CYS A 361 20.14 34.42 -5.37
C CYS A 361 18.95 33.61 -4.90
N LEU A 362 18.98 33.18 -3.65
CA LEU A 362 17.81 32.57 -3.00
C LEU A 362 16.86 33.66 -2.46
N PRO A 363 15.56 33.37 -2.37
CA PRO A 363 14.59 34.25 -1.71
C PRO A 363 14.96 34.52 -0.25
N PRO A 364 14.46 35.62 0.39
CA PRO A 364 14.70 35.89 1.79
C PRO A 364 14.27 34.72 2.68
N HIS A 365 15.15 34.25 3.54
CA HIS A 365 14.90 33.07 4.41
C HIS A 365 13.83 33.37 5.48
N GLU A 366 13.55 34.64 5.80
CA GLU A 366 12.49 35.05 6.72
C GLU A 366 11.10 34.88 6.09
N GLU A 367 10.98 34.99 4.77
CA GLU A 367 9.73 34.90 4.03
C GLU A 367 9.41 33.47 3.54
N GLN A 368 10.46 32.68 3.32
CA GLN A 368 10.35 31.35 2.67
C GLN A 368 10.98 30.26 3.55
N ARG A 369 10.14 29.52 4.23
CA ARG A 369 10.59 28.46 5.15
C ARG A 369 11.49 27.40 4.48
N TRP A 370 11.22 27.05 3.22
CA TRP A 370 12.04 26.07 2.51
C TRP A 370 13.51 26.47 2.36
N VAL A 371 13.79 27.79 2.34
CA VAL A 371 15.16 28.33 2.30
C VAL A 371 15.89 28.05 3.61
N GLN A 372 15.18 28.13 4.74
CA GLN A 372 15.74 27.74 6.06
C GLN A 372 15.99 26.22 6.08
N ASP A 373 15.01 25.43 5.61
CA ASP A 373 15.14 23.98 5.55
C ASP A 373 16.33 23.57 4.63
N PHE A 374 16.53 24.27 3.51
CA PHE A 374 17.69 24.10 2.64
C PHE A 374 19.00 24.45 3.35
N ALA A 375 19.05 25.59 4.02
CA ALA A 375 20.24 26.04 4.74
C ALA A 375 20.61 25.06 5.87
N GLU A 376 19.64 24.55 6.61
CA GLU A 376 19.88 23.54 7.64
C GLU A 376 20.41 22.23 7.04
N ALA A 377 19.88 21.79 5.90
CA ALA A 377 20.30 20.56 5.25
C ALA A 377 21.67 20.69 4.58
N ALA A 378 21.92 21.78 3.84
CA ALA A 378 23.09 21.95 3.00
C ALA A 378 24.29 22.61 3.74
N LEU A 379 24.03 23.54 4.65
CA LEU A 379 25.06 24.30 5.39
C LEU A 379 25.19 23.86 6.85
N GLY A 380 24.23 23.08 7.34
CA GLY A 380 24.19 22.59 8.71
C GLY A 380 23.49 23.59 9.65
N ARG A 381 23.16 23.14 10.87
CA ARG A 381 22.35 23.90 11.86
C ARG A 381 22.96 25.24 12.32
N ARG A 382 24.20 25.56 11.97
CA ARG A 382 24.91 26.79 12.36
C ARG A 382 25.02 27.80 11.22
N TRP A 383 24.22 27.66 10.16
CA TRP A 383 24.16 28.63 9.06
C TRP A 383 23.86 30.05 9.57
N ARG A 384 24.31 31.06 8.84
CA ARG A 384 24.09 32.45 9.14
C ARG A 384 23.54 33.19 7.91
N SER A 385 22.82 34.30 8.14
CA SER A 385 22.29 35.13 7.03
C SER A 385 23.40 35.61 6.07
N ALA A 386 24.65 35.74 6.55
CA ALA A 386 25.79 36.06 5.68
C ALA A 386 26.11 34.98 4.65
N ASP A 387 25.79 33.73 4.92
CA ASP A 387 26.09 32.61 4.00
C ASP A 387 25.26 32.69 2.72
N PHE A 388 24.13 33.42 2.74
CA PHE A 388 23.29 33.66 1.56
C PHE A 388 23.84 34.71 0.58
N SER A 389 24.91 35.43 0.93
CA SER A 389 25.51 36.46 0.08
C SER A 389 26.43 35.89 -1.01
N ASP A 390 26.86 34.61 -0.88
CA ASP A 390 27.75 33.93 -1.82
C ASP A 390 26.94 32.92 -2.66
N ALA A 391 26.55 33.33 -3.85
CA ALA A 391 25.79 32.51 -4.77
C ALA A 391 26.56 31.30 -5.31
N GLU A 392 27.90 31.36 -5.37
CA GLU A 392 28.72 30.25 -5.83
C GLU A 392 28.83 29.17 -4.75
N HIS A 393 29.00 29.60 -3.51
CA HIS A 393 28.95 28.72 -2.34
C HIS A 393 27.61 28.02 -2.22
N LEU A 394 26.52 28.73 -2.41
CA LEU A 394 25.15 28.14 -2.36
C LEU A 394 24.90 27.14 -3.49
N ARG A 395 25.41 27.40 -4.72
CA ARG A 395 25.33 26.44 -5.82
C ARG A 395 26.07 25.15 -5.49
N HIS A 396 27.30 25.29 -4.99
CA HIS A 396 28.09 24.14 -4.59
C HIS A 396 27.43 23.36 -3.44
N ALA A 397 26.89 24.04 -2.45
CA ALA A 397 26.13 23.41 -1.36
C ALA A 397 24.87 22.69 -1.87
N ALA A 398 24.16 23.24 -2.85
CA ALA A 398 23.02 22.59 -3.47
C ALA A 398 23.43 21.35 -4.30
N ASP A 399 24.59 21.39 -4.94
CA ASP A 399 25.13 20.25 -5.70
C ASP A 399 25.52 19.10 -4.76
N LEU A 400 26.20 19.39 -3.67
CA LEU A 400 26.55 18.40 -2.64
C LEU A 400 25.28 17.81 -2.01
N LEU A 401 24.27 18.63 -1.66
CA LEU A 401 23.02 18.16 -1.11
C LEU A 401 22.27 17.24 -2.08
N TRP A 402 22.35 17.51 -3.40
CA TRP A 402 21.79 16.62 -4.42
C TRP A 402 22.51 15.27 -4.45
N GLU A 403 23.82 15.25 -4.40
CA GLU A 403 24.61 14.02 -4.34
C GLU A 403 24.27 13.22 -3.08
N ASP A 404 24.24 13.88 -1.92
CA ASP A 404 23.91 13.26 -0.63
C ASP A 404 22.46 12.75 -0.57
N SER A 405 21.56 13.31 -1.38
CA SER A 405 20.17 12.85 -1.48
C SER A 405 20.02 11.47 -2.14
N LEU A 406 21.04 10.99 -2.85
CA LEU A 406 21.06 9.75 -3.65
C LEU A 406 19.95 9.72 -4.74
N PHE A 407 19.37 10.86 -5.08
CA PHE A 407 18.21 10.94 -5.99
C PHE A 407 18.60 10.82 -7.47
N GLU A 408 19.89 10.94 -7.82
CA GLU A 408 20.38 10.79 -9.20
C GLU A 408 20.10 9.39 -9.76
N ALA A 409 20.29 8.34 -8.96
CA ALA A 409 20.10 6.96 -9.40
C ALA A 409 18.64 6.67 -9.81
N PRO A 410 17.60 6.97 -8.99
CA PRO A 410 16.20 6.78 -9.41
C PRO A 410 15.80 7.71 -10.57
N ILE A 411 16.30 8.95 -10.65
CA ILE A 411 16.03 9.81 -11.80
C ILE A 411 16.49 9.14 -13.09
N ARG A 412 17.70 8.60 -13.10
CA ARG A 412 18.26 7.91 -14.27
C ARG A 412 17.52 6.60 -14.58
N ALA A 413 17.37 5.74 -13.59
CA ALA A 413 16.82 4.40 -13.77
C ALA A 413 15.29 4.41 -14.05
N ILE A 414 14.54 5.34 -13.45
CA ILE A 414 13.09 5.37 -13.55
C ILE A 414 12.66 6.45 -14.54
N LEU A 415 13.03 7.72 -14.30
CA LEU A 415 12.46 8.84 -15.06
C LEU A 415 13.00 8.89 -16.49
N HIS A 416 14.32 8.83 -16.68
CA HIS A 416 14.92 8.90 -18.03
C HIS A 416 14.55 7.65 -18.84
N THR A 417 14.65 6.46 -18.24
CA THR A 417 14.27 5.20 -18.91
C THR A 417 12.77 5.18 -19.22
N ALA A 418 11.92 5.58 -18.26
CA ALA A 418 10.48 5.65 -18.48
C ALA A 418 10.10 6.66 -19.57
N HIS A 419 10.76 7.81 -19.62
CA HIS A 419 10.52 8.81 -20.67
C HIS A 419 10.98 8.31 -22.05
N ALA A 420 12.16 7.69 -22.12
CA ALA A 420 12.69 7.13 -23.36
C ALA A 420 11.81 6.02 -23.94
N HIS A 421 11.23 5.19 -23.07
CA HIS A 421 10.51 3.97 -23.45
C HIS A 421 9.03 3.97 -23.05
N ALA A 422 8.42 5.13 -22.84
CA ALA A 422 7.02 5.25 -22.38
C ALA A 422 6.04 4.45 -23.24
N SER A 423 6.17 4.49 -24.56
CA SER A 423 5.38 3.68 -25.51
C SER A 423 5.54 2.18 -25.28
N LEU A 424 6.76 1.69 -25.06
CA LEU A 424 7.03 0.27 -24.84
C LEU A 424 6.43 -0.23 -23.53
N TYR A 425 6.49 0.58 -22.46
CA TYR A 425 5.82 0.25 -21.20
C TYR A 425 4.29 0.24 -21.34
N ALA A 426 3.72 1.20 -22.09
CA ALA A 426 2.29 1.22 -22.38
C ALA A 426 1.87 -0.03 -23.19
N LEU A 427 2.63 -0.39 -24.22
CA LEU A 427 2.43 -1.59 -25.02
C LEU A 427 2.51 -2.88 -24.20
N ARG A 428 3.54 -3.01 -23.36
CA ARG A 428 3.69 -4.17 -22.46
C ARG A 428 2.48 -4.31 -21.53
N SER A 429 2.01 -3.22 -20.95
CA SER A 429 0.79 -3.21 -20.13
C SER A 429 -0.44 -3.65 -20.91
N ALA A 430 -0.63 -3.12 -22.12
CA ALA A 430 -1.74 -3.48 -22.99
C ALA A 430 -1.72 -4.97 -23.37
N CYS A 431 -0.57 -5.51 -23.77
CA CYS A 431 -0.40 -6.93 -24.13
C CYS A 431 -0.72 -7.84 -22.94
N ALA A 432 -0.20 -7.55 -21.75
CA ALA A 432 -0.48 -8.36 -20.56
C ALA A 432 -1.98 -8.43 -20.25
N LYS A 433 -2.69 -7.31 -20.36
CA LYS A 433 -4.14 -7.24 -20.12
C LYS A 433 -4.96 -7.87 -21.22
N LEU A 434 -4.52 -7.75 -22.49
CA LEU A 434 -5.13 -8.45 -23.61
C LEU A 434 -5.02 -9.97 -23.46
N ILE A 435 -3.84 -10.48 -23.10
CA ILE A 435 -3.60 -11.90 -22.88
C ILE A 435 -4.50 -12.41 -21.74
N HIS A 436 -4.56 -11.70 -20.62
CA HIS A 436 -5.42 -12.07 -19.49
C HIS A 436 -6.90 -12.08 -19.89
N TYR A 437 -7.39 -11.02 -20.55
CA TYR A 437 -8.76 -10.95 -21.08
C TYR A 437 -9.07 -12.11 -22.01
N ALA A 438 -8.18 -12.38 -22.96
CA ALA A 438 -8.37 -13.41 -23.97
C ALA A 438 -8.39 -14.83 -23.37
N GLN A 439 -7.54 -15.11 -22.39
CA GLN A 439 -7.52 -16.38 -21.68
C GLN A 439 -8.82 -16.62 -20.91
N CYS A 440 -9.23 -15.66 -20.05
CA CYS A 440 -10.47 -15.77 -19.29
C CYS A 440 -11.70 -15.92 -20.19
N THR A 441 -11.75 -15.14 -21.26
CA THR A 441 -12.85 -15.17 -22.24
C THR A 441 -12.90 -16.50 -22.98
N ARG A 442 -11.76 -17.00 -23.41
CA ARG A 442 -11.65 -18.30 -24.09
C ARG A 442 -12.14 -19.43 -23.17
N ASP A 443 -11.65 -19.48 -21.94
CA ASP A 443 -11.99 -20.57 -21.00
C ASP A 443 -13.50 -20.59 -20.70
N TYR A 444 -14.11 -19.41 -20.54
CA TYR A 444 -15.57 -19.28 -20.42
C TYR A 444 -16.32 -19.77 -21.65
N LEU A 445 -15.93 -19.31 -22.84
CA LEU A 445 -16.62 -19.63 -24.10
C LEU A 445 -16.43 -21.09 -24.48
N ASP A 446 -15.24 -21.67 -24.30
CA ASP A 446 -14.97 -23.07 -24.56
C ASP A 446 -15.84 -23.97 -23.65
N PHE A 447 -15.98 -23.61 -22.36
CA PHE A 447 -16.89 -24.30 -21.45
C PHE A 447 -18.35 -24.25 -21.94
N ARG A 448 -18.81 -23.08 -22.37
CA ARG A 448 -20.17 -22.88 -22.89
C ARG A 448 -20.43 -23.65 -24.21
N CYS A 449 -19.47 -23.63 -25.13
CA CYS A 449 -19.57 -24.38 -26.37
C CYS A 449 -19.65 -25.89 -26.13
N GLN A 450 -18.79 -26.42 -25.26
CA GLN A 450 -18.81 -27.83 -24.89
C GLN A 450 -20.15 -28.23 -24.25
N GLY A 451 -20.71 -27.36 -23.39
CA GLY A 451 -22.02 -27.59 -22.79
C GLY A 451 -23.16 -27.74 -23.82
N LEU A 452 -23.06 -27.11 -25.00
CA LEU A 452 -24.03 -27.27 -26.08
C LEU A 452 -23.89 -28.58 -26.83
N ASP A 453 -22.75 -29.26 -26.75
CA ASP A 453 -22.46 -30.52 -27.44
C ASP A 453 -22.82 -31.75 -26.60
N ILE A 454 -22.84 -31.60 -25.28
CA ILE A 454 -23.10 -32.68 -24.34
C ILE A 454 -24.56 -33.07 -24.31
N ALA A 455 -24.89 -34.36 -24.22
CA ALA A 455 -26.25 -34.88 -24.18
C ALA A 455 -27.02 -34.35 -22.93
N ASN A 456 -28.34 -34.20 -23.06
CA ASN A 456 -29.19 -33.69 -21.96
C ASN A 456 -29.04 -34.53 -20.69
N ASP A 457 -29.02 -35.85 -20.82
CA ASP A 457 -28.93 -36.75 -19.68
C ASP A 457 -27.58 -36.56 -18.93
N GLN A 458 -26.51 -36.38 -19.67
CA GLN A 458 -25.18 -36.09 -19.10
C GLN A 458 -25.11 -34.71 -18.44
N LEU A 459 -25.80 -33.71 -19.01
CA LEU A 459 -25.89 -32.39 -18.36
C LEU A 459 -26.72 -32.45 -17.06
N VAL A 460 -27.83 -33.19 -17.08
CA VAL A 460 -28.65 -33.40 -15.87
C VAL A 460 -27.85 -34.12 -14.79
N GLU A 461 -27.09 -35.15 -15.19
CA GLU A 461 -26.19 -35.87 -14.28
C GLU A 461 -25.12 -34.95 -13.73
N SER A 462 -24.45 -34.15 -14.57
CA SER A 462 -23.44 -33.18 -14.13
C SER A 462 -24.00 -32.13 -13.14
N ILE A 463 -25.22 -31.63 -13.42
CA ILE A 463 -25.89 -30.68 -12.52
C ILE A 463 -26.20 -31.32 -11.16
N SER A 464 -26.70 -32.58 -11.20
CA SER A 464 -27.00 -33.34 -9.99
C SER A 464 -25.75 -33.60 -9.16
N GLN A 465 -24.66 -33.98 -9.82
CA GLN A 465 -23.37 -34.20 -9.17
C GLN A 465 -22.83 -32.90 -8.61
N MET A 466 -22.88 -31.78 -9.34
CA MET A 466 -22.46 -30.48 -8.88
C MET A 466 -23.22 -30.02 -7.63
N LYS A 467 -24.54 -30.25 -7.55
CA LYS A 467 -25.33 -29.96 -6.35
C LYS A 467 -24.86 -30.78 -5.14
N ASN A 468 -24.54 -32.08 -5.38
CA ASN A 468 -24.02 -32.93 -4.33
C ASN A 468 -22.62 -32.47 -3.87
N ASP A 469 -21.78 -32.01 -4.80
CA ASP A 469 -20.45 -31.48 -4.49
C ASP A 469 -20.53 -30.14 -3.73
N ILE A 470 -21.50 -29.26 -4.08
CA ILE A 470 -21.77 -28.04 -3.31
C ILE A 470 -22.25 -28.38 -1.89
N ALA A 471 -23.15 -29.35 -1.74
CA ALA A 471 -23.61 -29.80 -0.42
C ALA A 471 -22.47 -30.43 0.39
N GLN A 472 -21.57 -31.12 -0.27
CA GLN A 472 -20.38 -31.68 0.38
C GLN A 472 -19.35 -30.60 0.74
N LEU A 473 -19.18 -29.55 -0.08
CA LEU A 473 -18.34 -28.40 0.27
C LEU A 473 -18.76 -27.80 1.61
N GLN A 474 -20.06 -27.67 1.86
CA GLN A 474 -20.57 -27.15 3.15
C GLN A 474 -20.17 -28.04 4.33
N ARG A 475 -20.15 -29.37 4.13
CA ARG A 475 -19.66 -30.31 5.17
C ARG A 475 -18.16 -30.20 5.34
N SER A 476 -17.42 -30.24 4.24
CA SER A 476 -15.95 -30.08 4.28
C SER A 476 -15.54 -28.73 4.88
N GLN A 477 -16.32 -27.69 4.69
CA GLN A 477 -16.12 -26.39 5.34
C GLN A 477 -16.28 -26.50 6.85
N ALA A 478 -17.30 -27.20 7.34
CA ALA A 478 -17.50 -27.39 8.77
C ALA A 478 -16.35 -28.21 9.41
N ASP A 479 -15.94 -29.30 8.73
CA ASP A 479 -14.83 -30.14 9.18
C ASP A 479 -13.49 -29.39 9.15
N ALA A 480 -13.23 -28.65 8.07
CA ALA A 480 -12.03 -27.82 7.96
C ALA A 480 -12.02 -26.72 9.02
N SER A 481 -13.16 -26.04 9.25
CA SER A 481 -13.27 -25.00 10.28
C SER A 481 -12.96 -25.57 11.68
N LYS A 482 -13.42 -26.78 11.98
CA LYS A 482 -13.11 -27.44 13.24
C LYS A 482 -11.61 -27.76 13.36
N ALA A 483 -11.02 -28.36 12.34
CA ALA A 483 -9.59 -28.68 12.33
C ALA A 483 -8.72 -27.41 12.43
N ILE A 484 -9.13 -26.33 11.76
CA ILE A 484 -8.49 -25.02 11.85
C ILE A 484 -8.58 -24.46 13.27
N GLN A 485 -9.76 -24.54 13.90
CA GLN A 485 -9.95 -24.06 15.26
C GLN A 485 -9.06 -24.82 16.25
N GLU A 486 -8.93 -26.13 16.08
CA GLU A 486 -8.04 -26.96 16.90
C GLU A 486 -6.56 -26.54 16.72
N GLN A 487 -6.12 -26.30 15.49
CA GLN A 487 -4.76 -25.81 15.20
C GLN A 487 -4.51 -24.39 15.73
N VAL A 488 -5.48 -23.49 15.60
CA VAL A 488 -5.42 -22.14 16.16
C VAL A 488 -5.25 -22.19 17.68
N VAL A 489 -6.05 -22.98 18.37
CA VAL A 489 -5.95 -23.14 19.83
C VAL A 489 -4.58 -23.68 20.23
N GLN A 490 -4.04 -24.66 19.50
CA GLN A 490 -2.71 -25.23 19.78
C GLN A 490 -1.60 -24.19 19.51
N ALA A 491 -1.68 -23.46 18.42
CA ALA A 491 -0.70 -22.42 18.08
C ALA A 491 -0.72 -21.26 19.09
N LEU A 492 -1.90 -20.81 19.50
CA LEU A 492 -2.07 -19.77 20.51
C LEU A 492 -1.56 -20.24 21.90
N ALA A 493 -1.75 -21.51 22.25
CA ALA A 493 -1.21 -22.07 23.49
C ALA A 493 0.33 -22.04 23.48
N ARG A 494 0.97 -22.50 22.37
CA ARG A 494 2.44 -22.46 22.23
C ARG A 494 2.99 -21.05 22.26
N ALA A 495 2.35 -20.13 21.54
CA ALA A 495 2.74 -18.72 21.53
C ALA A 495 2.58 -18.08 22.93
N SER A 496 1.51 -18.40 23.66
CA SER A 496 1.29 -17.92 25.02
C SER A 496 2.34 -18.47 26.01
N GLU A 497 2.76 -19.72 25.85
CA GLU A 497 3.84 -20.33 26.64
C GLU A 497 5.18 -19.63 26.33
N ASN A 498 5.45 -19.36 25.06
CA ASN A 498 6.65 -18.64 24.65
C ASN A 498 6.67 -17.21 25.25
N ILE A 499 5.56 -16.47 25.20
CA ILE A 499 5.43 -15.14 25.83
C ILE A 499 5.71 -15.26 27.36
N ALA A 500 5.18 -16.26 28.01
CA ALA A 500 5.43 -16.48 29.44
C ALA A 500 6.90 -16.80 29.74
N GLY A 501 7.57 -17.58 28.89
CA GLY A 501 9.00 -17.84 28.98
C GLY A 501 9.84 -16.57 28.84
N HIS A 502 9.52 -15.71 27.86
CA HIS A 502 10.16 -14.42 27.72
C HIS A 502 9.87 -13.50 28.92
N GLU A 503 8.64 -13.47 29.43
CA GLU A 503 8.29 -12.70 30.62
C GLU A 503 9.16 -13.09 31.81
N GLN A 504 9.31 -14.41 32.10
CA GLN A 504 10.15 -14.89 33.18
C GLN A 504 11.62 -14.49 32.99
N LYS A 505 12.14 -14.59 31.78
CA LYS A 505 13.51 -14.20 31.47
C LYS A 505 13.75 -12.72 31.72
N VAL A 506 12.82 -11.87 31.27
CA VAL A 506 12.93 -10.39 31.51
C VAL A 506 12.90 -10.08 32.98
N LEU A 507 11.98 -10.68 33.72
CA LEU A 507 11.89 -10.47 35.16
C LEU A 507 13.16 -10.90 35.89
N ALA A 508 13.82 -11.97 35.42
CA ALA A 508 15.10 -12.40 35.93
C ALA A 508 16.23 -11.45 35.54
N ASP A 509 16.25 -10.95 34.29
CA ASP A 509 17.23 -9.99 33.84
C ASP A 509 17.12 -8.64 34.57
N ILE A 510 15.90 -8.17 34.82
CA ILE A 510 15.61 -6.97 35.64
C ILE A 510 16.08 -7.23 37.09
N ALA A 511 15.75 -8.34 37.66
CA ALA A 511 16.20 -8.70 39.01
C ALA A 511 17.73 -8.70 39.10
N SER A 512 18.41 -9.37 38.18
CA SER A 512 19.86 -9.42 38.08
C SER A 512 20.48 -8.03 37.95
N TYR A 513 19.89 -7.16 37.13
CA TYR A 513 20.34 -5.78 36.96
C TYR A 513 20.27 -4.98 38.28
N PHE A 514 19.12 -5.04 38.98
CA PHE A 514 18.94 -4.29 40.24
C PHE A 514 19.76 -4.92 41.40
N ASP A 515 20.10 -6.18 41.33
CA ASP A 515 20.91 -6.85 42.34
C ASP A 515 22.44 -6.61 42.13
N THR A 516 22.87 -6.37 40.88
CA THR A 516 24.30 -6.27 40.53
C THR A 516 24.76 -4.89 40.08
N GLY A 517 23.83 -4.02 39.68
CA GLY A 517 24.11 -2.74 39.00
C GLY A 517 24.65 -2.88 37.58
N ASN A 518 24.74 -4.10 37.04
CA ASN A 518 25.25 -4.40 35.69
C ASN A 518 24.15 -4.92 34.78
N VAL A 519 24.11 -4.44 33.54
CA VAL A 519 23.21 -4.99 32.52
C VAL A 519 23.61 -6.43 32.21
N PRO A 520 22.70 -7.41 32.28
CA PRO A 520 23.00 -8.79 31.94
C PRO A 520 23.37 -8.92 30.45
N PRO A 521 24.03 -10.03 30.03
CA PRO A 521 24.37 -10.25 28.64
C PRO A 521 23.09 -10.41 27.80
N LEU A 522 22.79 -9.39 26.96
CA LEU A 522 21.59 -9.33 26.14
C LEU A 522 21.85 -9.93 24.76
N SER A 523 20.90 -10.66 24.21
CA SER A 523 20.90 -11.14 22.82
C SER A 523 20.20 -10.11 21.93
N LEU A 524 20.89 -9.02 21.59
CA LEU A 524 20.43 -8.03 20.63
C LEU A 524 20.99 -8.37 19.24
N SER A 525 20.14 -8.36 18.23
CA SER A 525 20.49 -8.55 16.82
C SER A 525 21.15 -7.30 16.21
N SER A 526 21.06 -6.16 16.88
CA SER A 526 21.50 -4.86 16.40
C SER A 526 22.86 -4.44 16.99
N PRO A 527 23.64 -3.57 16.28
CA PRO A 527 24.92 -2.99 16.73
C PRO A 527 24.84 -2.15 18.02
N VAL A 528 23.71 -2.02 18.63
CA VAL A 528 23.50 -1.44 19.98
C VAL A 528 24.42 -2.09 21.03
N ARG A 529 24.93 -3.29 20.77
CA ARG A 529 25.95 -3.96 21.58
C ARG A 529 27.22 -3.13 21.90
N ARG A 530 27.55 -2.14 21.07
CA ARG A 530 28.80 -1.35 21.25
C ARG A 530 28.63 -0.06 22.11
N ALA A 531 27.41 0.32 22.42
CA ALA A 531 27.13 1.54 23.18
C ALA A 531 26.95 1.32 24.69
N VAL A 532 26.93 0.05 25.13
CA VAL A 532 26.87 -0.28 26.55
C VAL A 532 28.27 -0.04 27.13
N THR A 533 28.43 1.06 27.85
CA THR A 533 29.61 1.29 28.68
C THR A 533 29.67 0.17 29.73
N TRP A 534 30.68 -0.68 29.63
CA TRP A 534 30.97 -1.70 30.60
C TRP A 534 31.32 -1.04 31.94
N GLY A 535 30.36 -1.07 32.88
CA GLY A 535 30.54 -0.50 34.21
C GLY A 535 29.25 -0.65 35.02
N ARG A 536 29.38 -0.68 36.33
CA ARG A 536 28.25 -0.65 37.24
C ARG A 536 27.58 0.70 37.20
N ASP A 537 26.25 0.72 37.09
CA ASP A 537 25.46 1.94 37.22
C ASP A 537 25.36 2.41 38.68
N PHE A 538 25.33 1.44 39.61
CA PHE A 538 25.27 1.64 41.06
C PHE A 538 25.89 0.43 41.80
N ASP A 539 26.19 0.60 43.11
CA ASP A 539 26.81 -0.44 43.92
C ASP A 539 25.81 -1.53 44.30
N ALA A 540 26.25 -2.77 44.20
CA ALA A 540 25.46 -3.96 44.55
C ALA A 540 25.07 -3.94 46.03
N GLY A 541 23.80 -4.27 46.31
CA GLY A 541 23.29 -4.40 47.70
C GLY A 541 22.79 -3.12 48.33
N SER A 542 22.74 -2.01 47.60
CA SER A 542 22.15 -0.77 48.11
C SER A 542 20.64 -0.81 47.89
N GLU A 543 19.83 -0.73 48.96
CA GLU A 543 18.37 -0.60 48.84
C GLU A 543 17.97 0.86 48.48
N GLN A 544 18.70 1.82 49.02
CA GLN A 544 18.48 3.26 48.76
C GLN A 544 19.78 3.93 48.45
N LEU A 545 19.76 4.70 47.33
CA LEU A 545 20.89 5.51 46.92
C LEU A 545 20.67 6.97 47.41
N HIS A 546 21.56 7.42 48.27
CA HIS A 546 21.54 8.80 48.79
C HIS A 546 22.52 9.67 47.99
N LEU A 547 22.02 10.75 47.44
CA LEU A 547 22.81 11.68 46.59
C LEU A 547 22.65 13.09 47.13
N ASP A 548 23.75 13.86 47.12
CA ASP A 548 23.79 15.20 47.69
C ASP A 548 23.31 16.28 46.70
N GLN A 549 23.35 15.98 45.38
CA GLN A 549 22.96 16.92 44.33
C GLN A 549 21.82 16.34 43.46
N GLU A 550 20.89 17.21 43.07
CA GLU A 550 19.79 16.84 42.17
C GLU A 550 20.30 16.43 40.79
N SER A 551 21.35 17.09 40.26
CA SER A 551 21.97 16.72 38.99
C SER A 551 22.48 15.30 38.95
N ASP A 552 23.07 14.82 40.03
CA ASP A 552 23.64 13.50 40.15
C ASP A 552 22.52 12.45 40.22
N ALA A 553 21.44 12.75 40.96
CA ALA A 553 20.27 11.88 41.04
C ALA A 553 19.57 11.75 39.68
N ARG A 554 19.39 12.84 38.96
CA ARG A 554 18.82 12.82 37.60
C ARG A 554 19.72 12.09 36.61
N MET A 555 21.03 12.27 36.68
CA MET A 555 21.99 11.56 35.80
C MET A 555 21.97 10.04 36.06
N LEU A 556 21.91 9.62 37.32
CA LEU A 556 21.85 8.22 37.69
C LEU A 556 20.52 7.58 37.27
N LEU A 557 19.40 8.26 37.51
CA LEU A 557 18.09 7.80 37.00
C LEU A 557 18.08 7.67 35.49
N HIS A 558 18.71 8.59 34.77
CA HIS A 558 18.83 8.50 33.33
C HIS A 558 19.63 7.27 32.88
N LYS A 559 20.73 6.92 33.58
CA LYS A 559 21.50 5.70 33.33
C LYS A 559 20.70 4.44 33.60
N ILE A 560 20.04 4.36 34.76
CA ILE A 560 19.20 3.22 35.15
C ILE A 560 18.12 3.00 34.11
N ARG A 561 17.50 4.09 33.69
CA ARG A 561 16.48 4.06 32.64
C ARG A 561 17.01 3.52 31.31
N ALA A 562 18.17 4.01 30.83
CA ALA A 562 18.79 3.52 29.60
C ALA A 562 19.13 2.04 29.66
N SER A 563 19.58 1.54 30.82
CA SER A 563 19.87 0.12 31.02
C SER A 563 18.61 -0.74 31.01
N CYS A 564 17.52 -0.26 31.61
CA CYS A 564 16.21 -0.92 31.56
C CYS A 564 15.62 -0.91 30.14
N GLU A 565 15.77 0.18 29.39
CA GLU A 565 15.39 0.25 27.96
C GLU A 565 16.07 -0.81 27.11
N LEU A 566 17.37 -1.05 27.34
CA LEU A 566 18.11 -2.09 26.63
C LEU A 566 17.61 -3.51 26.92
N ILE A 567 17.29 -3.80 28.17
CA ILE A 567 16.71 -5.10 28.58
C ILE A 567 15.36 -5.31 27.88
N LEU A 568 14.47 -4.32 27.90
CA LEU A 568 13.16 -4.40 27.28
C LEU A 568 13.22 -4.51 25.76
N LEU A 569 14.12 -3.75 25.11
CA LEU A 569 14.35 -3.85 23.66
C LEU A 569 14.80 -5.24 23.24
N SER A 570 15.72 -5.85 23.99
CA SER A 570 16.19 -7.21 23.71
C SER A 570 15.04 -8.23 23.73
N VAL A 571 14.13 -8.08 24.66
CA VAL A 571 12.98 -8.97 24.78
C VAL A 571 11.97 -8.73 23.68
N GLN A 572 11.67 -7.49 23.38
CA GLN A 572 10.75 -7.15 22.31
C GLN A 572 11.24 -7.70 20.96
N GLU A 573 12.54 -7.55 20.63
CA GLU A 573 13.10 -8.11 19.38
C GLU A 573 12.96 -9.63 19.33
N ASN A 574 13.29 -10.33 20.42
CA ASN A 574 13.21 -11.78 20.46
C ASN A 574 11.75 -12.27 20.41
N LEU A 575 10.87 -11.66 21.16
CA LEU A 575 9.44 -11.99 21.19
C LEU A 575 8.76 -11.72 19.84
N THR A 576 9.09 -10.61 19.19
CA THR A 576 8.58 -10.30 17.83
C THR A 576 9.01 -11.36 16.82
N ARG A 577 10.28 -11.78 16.87
CA ARG A 577 10.82 -12.82 15.99
C ARG A 577 10.11 -14.15 16.18
N ASP A 578 9.94 -14.56 17.42
CA ASP A 578 9.33 -15.85 17.76
C ASP A 578 7.85 -15.86 17.41
N LEU A 579 7.11 -14.77 17.67
CA LEU A 579 5.71 -14.64 17.26
C LEU A 579 5.56 -14.64 15.72
N ALA A 580 6.44 -13.97 15.00
CA ALA A 580 6.43 -14.00 13.53
C ALA A 580 6.66 -15.42 12.99
N ALA A 581 7.56 -16.20 13.62
CA ALA A 581 7.78 -17.59 13.26
C ALA A 581 6.53 -18.45 13.54
N HIS A 582 5.89 -18.30 14.70
CA HIS A 582 4.65 -19.01 15.04
C HIS A 582 3.49 -18.66 14.10
N PHE A 583 3.36 -17.40 13.70
CA PHE A 583 2.36 -17.00 12.72
C PHE A 583 2.62 -17.63 11.35
N SER A 584 3.86 -17.68 10.89
CA SER A 584 4.22 -18.34 9.63
C SER A 584 3.96 -19.86 9.66
N GLU A 585 4.22 -20.51 10.78
CA GLU A 585 3.88 -21.92 10.99
C GLU A 585 2.37 -22.14 10.95
N LEU A 586 1.60 -21.28 11.62
CA LEU A 586 0.15 -21.35 11.61
C LEU A 586 -0.42 -21.14 10.20
N GLU A 587 0.02 -20.14 9.46
CA GLU A 587 -0.38 -19.91 8.07
C GLU A 587 -0.14 -21.13 7.18
N THR A 588 1.00 -21.79 7.37
CA THR A 588 1.36 -23.00 6.62
C THR A 588 0.43 -24.15 6.98
N ALA A 589 0.21 -24.39 8.26
CA ALA A 589 -0.67 -25.45 8.75
C ALA A 589 -2.12 -25.25 8.29
N LEU A 590 -2.63 -24.01 8.32
CA LEU A 590 -3.97 -23.69 7.84
C LEU A 590 -4.10 -23.92 6.32
N GLY A 591 -3.10 -23.52 5.54
CA GLY A 591 -3.05 -23.78 4.10
C GLY A 591 -3.05 -25.29 3.77
N ASP A 592 -2.32 -26.09 4.55
CA ASP A 592 -2.26 -27.54 4.36
C ASP A 592 -3.58 -28.24 4.75
N ILE A 593 -4.23 -27.80 5.82
CA ILE A 593 -5.56 -28.29 6.20
C ILE A 593 -6.58 -28.03 5.10
N LEU A 594 -6.62 -26.81 4.58
CA LEU A 594 -7.55 -26.45 3.51
C LEU A 594 -7.26 -27.23 2.22
N ARG A 595 -6.00 -27.33 1.84
CA ARG A 595 -5.60 -28.13 0.67
C ARG A 595 -6.02 -29.57 0.82
N THR A 596 -5.76 -30.17 1.98
CA THR A 596 -6.13 -31.58 2.26
C THR A 596 -7.63 -31.78 2.27
N ALA A 597 -8.40 -30.86 2.86
CA ALA A 597 -9.85 -30.92 2.95
C ALA A 597 -10.54 -30.73 1.59
N LEU A 598 -9.98 -29.93 0.69
CA LEU A 598 -10.60 -29.58 -0.58
C LEU A 598 -10.08 -30.34 -1.80
N ALA A 599 -8.87 -30.89 -1.76
CA ALA A 599 -8.30 -31.66 -2.87
C ALA A 599 -9.21 -32.83 -3.36
N PRO A 600 -9.88 -33.60 -2.47
CA PRO A 600 -10.80 -34.63 -2.92
C PRO A 600 -12.02 -34.09 -3.65
N LEU A 601 -12.48 -32.89 -3.30
CA LEU A 601 -13.61 -32.20 -3.95
C LEU A 601 -13.20 -31.68 -5.32
N GLU A 602 -12.05 -31.00 -5.39
CA GLU A 602 -11.47 -30.51 -6.65
C GLU A 602 -11.28 -31.63 -7.67
N GLN A 603 -10.70 -32.74 -7.22
CA GLN A 603 -10.50 -33.92 -8.08
C GLN A 603 -11.84 -34.50 -8.57
N ARG A 604 -12.86 -34.60 -7.72
CA ARG A 604 -14.17 -35.10 -8.10
C ARG A 604 -14.89 -34.20 -9.09
N VAL A 605 -14.89 -32.89 -8.85
CA VAL A 605 -15.49 -31.89 -9.74
C VAL A 605 -14.84 -31.99 -11.13
N THR A 606 -13.51 -31.99 -11.15
CA THR A 606 -12.73 -32.06 -12.40
C THR A 606 -13.00 -33.39 -13.13
N GLU A 607 -12.96 -34.50 -12.44
CA GLU A 607 -13.20 -35.84 -13.02
C GLU A 607 -14.68 -36.01 -13.43
N GLY A 608 -15.63 -35.53 -12.63
CA GLY A 608 -17.06 -35.53 -12.93
C GLY A 608 -17.37 -34.79 -14.22
N LEU A 609 -16.86 -33.58 -14.36
CA LEU A 609 -17.00 -32.79 -15.59
C LEU A 609 -16.33 -33.46 -16.80
N ARG A 610 -15.14 -34.06 -16.59
CA ARG A 610 -14.44 -34.78 -17.65
C ARG A 610 -15.18 -36.01 -18.14
N ARG A 611 -15.78 -36.80 -17.23
CA ARG A 611 -16.60 -37.99 -17.58
C ARG A 611 -17.83 -37.64 -18.41
N THR A 612 -18.40 -36.48 -18.15
CA THR A 612 -19.57 -35.97 -18.88
C THR A 612 -19.18 -35.23 -20.17
N GLY A 613 -17.90 -35.16 -20.51
CA GLY A 613 -17.42 -34.66 -21.81
C GLY A 613 -16.86 -33.25 -21.81
N PHE A 614 -16.78 -32.59 -20.62
CA PHE A 614 -16.12 -31.30 -20.51
C PHE A 614 -14.59 -31.48 -20.53
N ARG A 615 -13.92 -30.71 -21.39
CA ARG A 615 -12.45 -30.72 -21.53
C ARG A 615 -11.83 -29.40 -21.04
N ALA A 616 -12.67 -28.45 -20.60
CA ALA A 616 -12.20 -27.18 -20.13
C ALA A 616 -11.35 -27.36 -18.85
N HIS A 617 -10.25 -26.65 -18.76
CA HIS A 617 -9.43 -26.61 -17.56
C HIS A 617 -10.12 -25.67 -16.56
N ILE A 618 -10.64 -26.24 -15.47
CA ILE A 618 -11.30 -25.48 -14.42
C ILE A 618 -10.31 -25.38 -13.25
N THR A 619 -9.80 -24.18 -13.02
CA THR A 619 -9.01 -23.88 -11.83
C THR A 619 -9.94 -23.43 -10.72
N LEU A 620 -9.98 -24.16 -9.61
CA LEU A 620 -10.69 -23.73 -8.41
C LEU A 620 -9.82 -22.77 -7.59
N PRO A 621 -10.42 -21.88 -6.78
CA PRO A 621 -9.66 -20.99 -5.91
C PRO A 621 -8.72 -21.76 -4.99
N VAL A 622 -7.48 -21.29 -4.87
CA VAL A 622 -6.46 -21.83 -3.96
C VAL A 622 -6.30 -20.86 -2.81
N PHE A 623 -6.28 -21.38 -1.59
CA PHE A 623 -6.04 -20.56 -0.42
C PHE A 623 -4.65 -19.90 -0.49
N GLN A 624 -4.63 -18.57 -0.42
CA GLN A 624 -3.41 -17.78 -0.38
C GLN A 624 -3.11 -17.35 1.05
N ARG A 625 -1.86 -17.49 1.47
CA ARG A 625 -1.40 -17.07 2.81
C ARG A 625 -1.65 -15.59 3.07
N SER A 626 -1.64 -14.77 2.03
CA SER A 626 -1.97 -13.34 2.09
C SER A 626 -3.41 -13.02 2.51
N GLN A 627 -4.30 -14.03 2.52
CA GLN A 627 -5.67 -13.88 3.05
C GLN A 627 -5.70 -13.87 4.58
N LEU A 628 -4.61 -14.32 5.23
CA LEU A 628 -4.42 -14.24 6.68
C LEU A 628 -3.50 -13.05 6.99
N ASN A 629 -4.00 -12.10 7.72
CA ASN A 629 -3.25 -10.89 8.08
C ASN A 629 -2.70 -11.02 9.50
N PHE A 630 -1.62 -11.83 9.68
CA PHE A 630 -0.91 -11.97 10.95
C PHE A 630 0.31 -11.06 10.97
N ASN A 631 0.34 -10.13 11.92
CA ASN A 631 1.43 -9.18 12.04
C ASN A 631 1.91 -9.02 13.49
N ALA A 632 3.04 -9.65 13.81
CA ALA A 632 3.64 -9.58 15.13
C ALA A 632 4.07 -8.15 15.50
N HIS A 633 4.54 -7.33 14.55
CA HIS A 633 4.95 -5.95 14.80
C HIS A 633 3.76 -5.04 15.11
N GLN A 634 2.63 -5.23 14.41
CA GLN A 634 1.40 -4.49 14.67
C GLN A 634 0.89 -4.75 16.07
N LEU A 635 0.83 -6.00 16.42
CA LEU A 635 0.42 -6.45 17.74
C LEU A 635 1.16 -5.70 18.87
N PHE A 636 2.47 -5.52 18.72
CA PHE A 636 3.26 -4.75 19.68
C PHE A 636 2.93 -3.25 19.65
N ASN A 637 2.76 -2.68 18.45
CA ASN A 637 2.46 -1.25 18.32
C ASN A 637 1.09 -0.90 18.89
N ASP A 638 0.06 -1.73 18.61
CA ASP A 638 -1.30 -1.52 19.10
C ASP A 638 -1.35 -1.57 20.63
N VAL A 639 -0.66 -2.54 21.25
CA VAL A 639 -0.58 -2.65 22.71
C VAL A 639 0.11 -1.45 23.34
N ILE A 640 1.14 -0.89 22.69
CA ILE A 640 1.86 0.28 23.20
C ILE A 640 1.06 1.58 22.96
N GLU A 641 0.26 1.67 21.91
CA GLU A 641 -0.60 2.84 21.66
C GLU A 641 -1.80 2.90 22.62
N GLU A 642 -2.37 1.77 23.03
CA GLU A 642 -3.44 1.72 24.02
C GLU A 642 -3.00 2.21 25.41
N GLU A 643 -1.73 2.04 25.78
CA GLU A 643 -1.20 2.52 27.08
C GLU A 643 -0.74 4.00 27.06
N SER A 644 -0.58 4.62 25.89
CA SER A 644 -0.15 6.01 25.79
C SER A 644 -1.30 6.98 25.97
N VAL A 645 -1.52 7.46 27.19
CA VAL A 645 -2.31 8.67 27.44
C VAL A 645 -1.68 9.86 26.68
N PRO A 646 -2.44 10.75 26.02
CA PRO A 646 -1.88 11.80 25.18
C PRO A 646 -1.17 12.88 26.01
N VAL A 647 0.15 12.80 26.12
CA VAL A 647 0.98 13.91 26.57
C VAL A 647 1.45 14.67 25.32
N ALA A 648 0.87 15.84 25.15
CA ALA A 648 1.09 16.72 24.01
C ALA A 648 2.41 17.47 24.14
N THR A 649 3.58 16.90 24.01
CA THR A 649 4.83 17.63 23.70
C THR A 649 6.06 16.73 23.85
N ALA A 650 6.30 15.82 22.90
CA ALA A 650 7.64 15.26 22.69
C ALA A 650 7.88 14.99 21.19
N PRO A 651 9.11 15.19 20.67
CA PRO A 651 9.40 14.90 19.28
C PRO A 651 9.15 13.42 18.99
N ARG A 652 8.30 13.14 17.98
CA ARG A 652 7.87 11.81 17.57
C ARG A 652 9.02 11.08 16.86
N ASN A 653 9.82 10.34 17.60
CA ASN A 653 10.63 9.27 17.05
C ASN A 653 9.76 8.00 16.96
N ASN A 654 9.29 7.67 15.77
CA ASN A 654 8.36 6.56 15.53
C ASN A 654 9.04 5.19 15.32
N GLY A 655 10.29 5.00 15.69
CA GLY A 655 10.97 3.70 15.68
C GLY A 655 10.67 2.90 16.96
N VAL A 656 10.93 1.58 16.93
CA VAL A 656 10.80 0.67 18.08
C VAL A 656 11.44 1.27 19.34
N ARG A 657 12.60 1.91 19.18
CA ARG A 657 13.32 2.61 20.26
C ARG A 657 12.56 3.82 20.80
N GLY A 658 11.92 4.62 19.94
CA GLY A 658 11.07 5.74 20.35
C GLY A 658 9.76 5.28 21.01
N THR A 659 9.27 4.11 20.67
CA THR A 659 8.03 3.53 21.21
C THR A 659 8.28 2.96 22.62
N VAL A 660 9.37 2.25 22.83
CA VAL A 660 9.80 1.77 24.16
C VAL A 660 10.19 2.94 25.06
N ALA A 661 10.88 3.96 24.52
CA ALA A 661 11.23 5.16 25.26
C ALA A 661 9.99 5.99 25.67
N ARG A 662 8.93 6.02 24.86
CA ARG A 662 7.64 6.65 25.22
C ARG A 662 6.91 5.87 26.31
N TRP A 663 6.91 4.56 26.20
CA TRP A 663 6.34 3.70 27.22
C TRP A 663 7.03 3.85 28.58
N LEU A 664 8.37 3.89 28.61
CA LEU A 664 9.16 4.16 29.83
C LEU A 664 9.06 5.61 30.31
N ASN A 665 8.61 6.56 29.45
CA ASN A 665 8.38 7.97 29.80
C ASN A 665 6.98 8.23 30.36
N SER A 666 6.10 7.23 30.46
CA SER A 666 4.81 7.45 31.11
C SER A 666 5.03 7.80 32.58
N ASN A 667 4.34 8.85 33.06
CA ASN A 667 4.45 9.36 34.44
C ASN A 667 4.07 8.32 35.50
N ASP A 668 3.46 7.18 35.10
CA ASP A 668 3.07 6.10 35.99
C ASP A 668 4.23 5.24 36.51
N LEU A 669 5.44 5.35 35.94
CA LEU A 669 6.62 4.60 36.39
C LEU A 669 7.33 5.23 37.58
N GLY A 670 6.94 6.43 38.04
CA GLY A 670 7.53 7.11 39.20
C GLY A 670 9.01 7.49 38.99
N TRP A 671 9.46 7.62 37.75
CA TRP A 671 10.84 8.02 37.41
C TRP A 671 11.18 9.46 37.88
N ASP A 672 10.17 10.31 38.11
CA ASP A 672 10.32 11.70 38.53
C ASP A 672 10.17 11.88 40.06
N ASP A 673 9.85 10.83 40.81
CA ASP A 673 9.71 10.86 42.26
C ASP A 673 11.07 10.72 42.96
N CYS A 674 11.95 11.69 42.70
CA CYS A 674 13.04 11.98 43.64
C CYS A 674 12.50 12.80 44.80
N THR A 675 12.22 12.17 45.94
CA THR A 675 11.80 12.88 47.15
C THR A 675 12.98 13.61 47.77
N ALA A 676 12.89 14.95 47.80
CA ALA A 676 13.84 15.75 48.58
C ALA A 676 13.55 15.66 50.07
N MET A 677 14.32 14.83 50.79
CA MET A 677 14.30 14.82 52.27
C MET A 677 15.55 15.51 52.78
N ARG A 678 15.39 16.69 53.39
CA ARG A 678 16.46 17.41 54.14
C ARG A 678 17.81 17.49 53.42
N SER A 679 17.87 18.07 52.21
CA SER A 679 19.08 18.27 51.41
C SER A 679 19.75 17.00 50.82
N ARG A 680 19.06 15.88 50.75
CA ARG A 680 19.53 14.67 50.06
C ARG A 680 18.43 14.09 49.18
N TYR A 681 18.83 13.65 47.97
CA TYR A 681 17.96 13.00 47.04
C TYR A 681 18.07 11.46 47.23
N VAL A 682 16.96 10.77 47.35
CA VAL A 682 16.92 9.31 47.59
C VAL A 682 16.26 8.62 46.42
N ILE A 683 16.97 7.63 45.82
CA ILE A 683 16.42 6.74 44.82
C ILE A 683 16.18 5.36 45.47
N ASP A 684 14.92 4.92 45.46
CA ASP A 684 14.50 3.61 45.98
C ASP A 684 14.54 2.55 44.89
N LEU A 685 15.61 1.76 44.87
CA LEU A 685 15.81 0.69 43.88
C LEU A 685 14.77 -0.43 43.97
N PRO A 686 14.38 -0.97 45.15
CA PRO A 686 13.29 -1.93 45.25
C PRO A 686 11.97 -1.45 44.67
N GLN A 687 11.60 -0.18 44.88
CA GLN A 687 10.38 0.38 44.33
C GLN A 687 10.43 0.44 42.80
N LEU A 688 11.55 0.86 42.23
CA LEU A 688 11.76 0.89 40.77
C LEU A 688 11.70 -0.54 40.18
N LYS A 689 12.41 -1.50 40.82
CA LYS A 689 12.38 -2.92 40.43
C LYS A 689 10.94 -3.46 40.41
N GLN A 690 10.16 -3.21 41.48
CA GLN A 690 8.80 -3.71 41.59
C GLN A 690 7.88 -3.06 40.54
N THR A 691 7.99 -1.76 40.32
CA THR A 691 7.18 -1.04 39.35
C THR A 691 7.46 -1.52 37.92
N LEU A 692 8.74 -1.65 37.56
CA LEU A 692 9.12 -2.16 36.23
C LEU A 692 8.65 -3.62 36.02
N SER A 693 8.77 -4.49 37.05
CA SER A 693 8.32 -5.85 36.97
C SER A 693 6.80 -5.96 36.75
N ARG A 694 6.01 -5.15 37.46
CA ARG A 694 4.54 -5.09 37.25
C ARG A 694 4.19 -4.65 35.81
N TYR A 695 4.92 -3.68 35.27
CA TYR A 695 4.73 -3.19 33.91
C TYR A 695 5.00 -4.28 32.88
N VAL A 696 6.11 -5.01 33.02
CA VAL A 696 6.45 -6.11 32.11
C VAL A 696 5.37 -7.18 32.11
N SER A 697 4.90 -7.58 33.31
CA SER A 697 3.84 -8.60 33.40
C SER A 697 2.51 -8.14 32.79
N ARG A 698 2.14 -6.87 33.00
CA ARG A 698 0.95 -6.29 32.38
C ARG A 698 1.09 -6.24 30.86
N PHE A 699 2.21 -5.77 30.33
CA PHE A 699 2.51 -5.71 28.92
C PHE A 699 2.45 -7.08 28.24
N CYS A 700 3.06 -8.12 28.84
CA CYS A 700 2.97 -9.47 28.32
C CYS A 700 1.53 -10.02 28.33
N ALA A 701 0.73 -9.65 29.33
CA ALA A 701 -0.68 -10.01 29.36
C ALA A 701 -1.49 -9.34 28.23
N GLN A 702 -1.23 -8.08 27.96
CA GLN A 702 -1.88 -7.35 26.86
C GLN A 702 -1.48 -7.91 25.49
N ILE A 703 -0.19 -8.26 25.30
CA ILE A 703 0.26 -8.93 24.05
C ILE A 703 -0.48 -10.25 23.86
N ARG A 704 -0.64 -11.07 24.91
CA ARG A 704 -1.41 -12.33 24.81
C ARG A 704 -2.86 -12.07 24.41
N GLN A 705 -3.50 -11.08 24.99
CA GLN A 705 -4.87 -10.72 24.66
C GLN A 705 -5.02 -10.22 23.23
N ALA A 706 -4.16 -9.29 22.81
CA ALA A 706 -4.15 -8.74 21.45
C ALA A 706 -3.85 -9.81 20.39
N MET A 707 -2.90 -10.71 20.65
CA MET A 707 -2.58 -11.85 19.80
C MET A 707 -3.80 -12.76 19.58
N ASN A 708 -4.50 -13.12 20.67
CA ASN A 708 -5.69 -13.97 20.57
C ASN A 708 -6.78 -13.30 19.73
N ALA A 709 -7.02 -12.00 19.94
CA ALA A 709 -8.01 -11.23 19.19
C ALA A 709 -7.63 -11.11 17.70
N GLN A 710 -6.37 -10.80 17.39
CA GLN A 710 -5.89 -10.66 16.01
C GLN A 710 -5.98 -11.98 15.24
N VAL A 711 -5.55 -13.10 15.86
CA VAL A 711 -5.61 -14.41 15.20
C VAL A 711 -7.05 -14.83 14.93
N ASP A 712 -7.95 -14.66 15.89
CA ASP A 712 -9.37 -15.03 15.75
C ASP A 712 -10.03 -14.22 14.63
N ILE A 713 -9.83 -12.90 14.60
CA ILE A 713 -10.36 -12.00 13.55
C ILE A 713 -9.80 -12.39 12.18
N SER A 714 -8.47 -12.55 12.06
CA SER A 714 -7.81 -12.81 10.79
C SER A 714 -8.17 -14.19 10.22
N VAL A 715 -8.22 -15.22 11.05
CA VAL A 715 -8.62 -16.57 10.63
C VAL A 715 -10.09 -16.57 10.19
N THR A 716 -10.97 -15.98 10.99
CA THR A 716 -12.41 -15.94 10.67
C THR A 716 -12.66 -15.20 9.36
N ALA A 717 -12.05 -14.04 9.18
CA ALA A 717 -12.21 -13.23 7.96
C ALA A 717 -11.58 -13.92 6.73
N GLY A 718 -10.35 -14.42 6.83
CA GLY A 718 -9.66 -15.11 5.74
C GLY A 718 -10.39 -16.39 5.29
N MET A 719 -10.88 -17.16 6.23
CA MET A 719 -11.68 -18.36 5.96
C MET A 719 -13.01 -18.04 5.30
N ALA A 720 -13.73 -17.02 5.81
CA ALA A 720 -15.01 -16.60 5.24
C ALA A 720 -14.82 -16.14 3.78
N THR A 721 -13.78 -15.35 3.52
CA THR A 721 -13.45 -14.87 2.17
C THR A 721 -13.14 -16.04 1.22
N PHE A 722 -12.25 -16.94 1.62
CA PHE A 722 -11.85 -18.09 0.83
C PHE A 722 -13.04 -19.02 0.49
N PHE A 723 -13.84 -19.38 1.49
CA PHE A 723 -15.01 -20.25 1.22
C PHE A 723 -16.09 -19.55 0.39
N ALA A 724 -16.25 -18.22 0.54
CA ALA A 724 -17.15 -17.46 -0.32
C ALA A 724 -16.68 -17.48 -1.79
N GLU A 725 -15.40 -17.30 -2.06
CA GLU A 725 -14.82 -17.41 -3.40
C GLU A 725 -15.00 -18.81 -3.98
N PHE A 726 -14.73 -19.83 -3.19
CA PHE A 726 -14.90 -21.21 -3.61
C PHE A 726 -16.37 -21.56 -3.91
N GLN A 727 -17.29 -21.12 -3.07
CA GLN A 727 -18.73 -21.27 -3.29
C GLN A 727 -19.20 -20.55 -4.55
N MET A 728 -18.70 -19.33 -4.80
CA MET A 728 -19.01 -18.58 -6.02
C MET A 728 -18.52 -19.31 -7.26
N ALA A 729 -17.32 -19.89 -7.22
CA ALA A 729 -16.79 -20.68 -8.33
C ALA A 729 -17.68 -21.91 -8.64
N MET A 730 -18.06 -22.66 -7.61
CA MET A 730 -18.93 -23.83 -7.74
C MET A 730 -20.33 -23.44 -8.25
N ALA A 731 -20.91 -22.37 -7.73
CA ALA A 731 -22.20 -21.85 -8.19
C ALA A 731 -22.14 -21.36 -9.64
N ALA A 732 -21.02 -20.75 -10.06
CA ALA A 732 -20.82 -20.34 -11.43
C ALA A 732 -20.76 -21.54 -12.39
N ILE A 733 -20.10 -22.63 -12.01
CA ILE A 733 -20.08 -23.88 -12.79
C ILE A 733 -21.51 -24.44 -12.92
N GLU A 734 -22.23 -24.55 -11.80
CA GLU A 734 -23.63 -25.04 -11.80
C GLU A 734 -24.54 -24.18 -12.67
N ALA A 735 -24.44 -22.85 -12.55
CA ALA A 735 -25.22 -21.91 -13.35
C ALA A 735 -24.98 -22.07 -14.85
N ASN A 736 -23.70 -22.23 -15.25
CA ASN A 736 -23.32 -22.44 -16.65
C ASN A 736 -23.82 -23.79 -17.19
N LEU A 737 -23.80 -24.85 -16.38
CA LEU A 737 -24.40 -26.16 -16.74
C LEU A 737 -25.92 -26.06 -16.96
N LYS A 738 -26.64 -25.39 -16.04
CA LYS A 738 -28.07 -25.13 -16.16
C LYS A 738 -28.41 -24.32 -17.42
N GLN A 739 -27.64 -23.29 -17.70
CA GLN A 739 -27.78 -22.45 -18.89
C GLN A 739 -27.56 -23.28 -20.16
N SER A 740 -26.56 -24.17 -20.17
CA SER A 740 -26.31 -25.09 -21.28
C SER A 740 -27.49 -26.05 -21.50
N LEU A 741 -28.07 -26.58 -20.40
CA LEU A 741 -29.27 -27.44 -20.50
C LEU A 741 -30.47 -26.66 -21.05
N THR A 742 -30.71 -25.43 -20.57
CA THR A 742 -31.79 -24.57 -21.09
C THR A 742 -31.60 -24.23 -22.56
N ALA A 743 -30.37 -23.89 -22.96
CA ALA A 743 -30.05 -23.63 -24.38
C ALA A 743 -30.27 -24.85 -25.26
N ARG A 744 -29.99 -26.03 -24.74
CA ARG A 744 -30.19 -27.28 -25.46
C ARG A 744 -31.66 -27.69 -25.63
N GLN A 745 -32.53 -27.23 -24.74
CA GLN A 745 -34.00 -27.43 -24.85
C GLN A 745 -34.64 -26.49 -25.87
N GLN A 746 -33.93 -25.49 -26.37
CA GLN A 746 -34.40 -24.58 -27.41
C GLN A 746 -34.41 -25.30 -28.79
N SER A 747 -35.02 -24.63 -29.77
CA SER A 747 -35.05 -25.12 -31.14
C SER A 747 -33.62 -25.36 -31.69
N GLU A 748 -33.48 -26.29 -32.58
CA GLU A 748 -32.19 -26.61 -33.21
C GLU A 748 -31.58 -25.39 -33.91
N THR A 749 -32.40 -24.58 -34.54
CA THR A 749 -31.99 -23.30 -35.17
C THR A 749 -31.44 -22.32 -34.18
N SER A 750 -32.13 -22.11 -33.03
CA SER A 750 -31.66 -21.21 -31.97
C SER A 750 -30.37 -21.70 -31.33
N ARG A 751 -30.24 -23.00 -31.10
CA ARG A 751 -29.05 -23.63 -30.57
C ARG A 751 -27.83 -23.49 -31.49
N ASN A 752 -28.04 -23.74 -32.81
CA ASN A 752 -26.98 -23.59 -33.79
C ASN A 752 -26.55 -22.13 -33.93
N ALA A 753 -27.49 -21.19 -33.91
CA ALA A 753 -27.15 -19.75 -33.89
C ALA A 753 -26.34 -19.34 -32.65
N LEU A 754 -26.76 -19.82 -31.47
CA LEU A 754 -25.98 -19.55 -30.21
C LEU A 754 -24.59 -20.19 -30.28
N ARG A 755 -24.48 -21.42 -30.78
CA ARG A 755 -23.20 -22.11 -30.97
C ARG A 755 -22.29 -21.32 -31.89
N GLU A 756 -22.79 -20.84 -33.01
CA GLU A 756 -22.01 -20.06 -33.98
C GLU A 756 -21.50 -18.74 -33.34
N GLN A 757 -22.36 -18.05 -32.61
CA GLN A 757 -21.96 -16.83 -31.88
C GLN A 757 -20.86 -17.10 -30.83
N LEU A 758 -21.03 -18.15 -30.00
CA LEU A 758 -20.01 -18.53 -29.01
C LEU A 758 -18.70 -18.93 -29.66
N GLN A 759 -18.75 -19.73 -30.71
CA GLN A 759 -17.55 -20.14 -31.44
C GLN A 759 -16.85 -18.98 -32.12
N GLN A 760 -17.60 -18.02 -32.68
CA GLN A 760 -17.01 -16.82 -33.26
C GLN A 760 -16.29 -15.99 -32.19
N CYS A 761 -16.91 -15.73 -31.04
CA CYS A 761 -16.27 -15.04 -29.95
C CYS A 761 -15.04 -15.79 -29.39
N ALA A 762 -15.10 -17.12 -29.32
CA ALA A 762 -13.98 -17.95 -28.87
C ALA A 762 -12.80 -17.93 -29.86
N ARG A 763 -13.05 -17.95 -31.16
CA ARG A 763 -12.02 -17.80 -32.19
C ARG A 763 -11.35 -16.41 -32.05
N THR A 764 -12.15 -15.35 -31.99
CA THR A 764 -11.63 -14.01 -31.82
C THR A 764 -10.78 -13.87 -30.54
N ALA A 765 -11.17 -14.51 -29.44
CA ALA A 765 -10.38 -14.49 -28.20
C ALA A 765 -9.04 -15.25 -28.37
N ARG A 766 -9.02 -16.37 -29.14
CA ARG A 766 -7.78 -17.08 -29.42
C ARG A 766 -6.84 -16.26 -30.29
N ASP A 767 -7.37 -15.67 -31.38
CA ASP A 767 -6.58 -14.80 -32.26
C ASP A 767 -5.96 -13.62 -31.47
N ILE A 768 -6.74 -12.96 -30.57
CA ILE A 768 -6.25 -11.91 -29.69
C ILE A 768 -5.12 -12.43 -28.79
N ASN A 769 -5.28 -13.63 -28.21
CA ASN A 769 -4.26 -14.18 -27.30
C ASN A 769 -2.96 -14.51 -28.04
N GLU A 770 -3.05 -15.07 -29.24
CA GLU A 770 -1.88 -15.42 -30.06
C GLU A 770 -1.16 -14.16 -30.54
N ASP A 771 -1.88 -13.22 -31.15
CA ASP A 771 -1.31 -11.96 -31.64
C ASP A 771 -0.72 -11.13 -30.50
N ALA A 772 -1.41 -11.05 -29.32
CA ALA A 772 -0.91 -10.29 -28.17
C ALA A 772 0.36 -10.92 -27.58
N ARG A 773 0.51 -12.25 -27.61
CA ARG A 773 1.75 -12.92 -27.17
C ARG A 773 2.91 -12.63 -28.12
N LEU A 774 2.67 -12.74 -29.42
CA LEU A 774 3.69 -12.41 -30.42
C LEU A 774 4.17 -10.94 -30.24
N LEU A 775 3.22 -10.02 -30.08
CA LEU A 775 3.54 -8.63 -29.83
C LEU A 775 4.32 -8.43 -28.51
N GLN A 776 3.98 -9.19 -27.47
CA GLN A 776 4.71 -9.15 -26.19
C GLN A 776 6.15 -9.64 -26.35
N ASP A 777 6.37 -10.71 -27.09
CA ASP A 777 7.71 -11.25 -27.36
C ASP A 777 8.56 -10.26 -28.19
N ASP A 778 7.96 -9.61 -29.18
CA ASP A 778 8.62 -8.55 -29.96
C ASP A 778 9.03 -7.36 -29.08
N ILE A 779 8.15 -6.92 -28.15
CA ILE A 779 8.45 -5.85 -27.19
C ILE A 779 9.61 -6.25 -26.27
N LEU A 780 9.60 -7.48 -25.74
CA LEU A 780 10.68 -7.99 -24.88
C LEU A 780 12.02 -8.04 -25.62
N THR A 781 12.00 -8.39 -26.89
CA THR A 781 13.19 -8.39 -27.73
C THR A 781 13.78 -6.98 -27.88
N LEU A 782 12.95 -5.95 -28.06
CA LEU A 782 13.42 -4.56 -28.11
C LEU A 782 14.04 -4.11 -26.78
N PHE A 783 13.45 -4.46 -25.64
CA PHE A 783 14.06 -4.17 -24.33
C PHE A 783 15.40 -4.86 -24.12
N SER A 784 15.62 -6.07 -24.68
CA SER A 784 16.88 -6.83 -24.52
C SER A 784 18.01 -6.35 -25.42
N VAL A 785 17.72 -5.68 -26.52
CA VAL A 785 18.73 -5.16 -27.46
C VAL A 785 19.34 -3.83 -26.99
N GLU A 786 18.68 -3.14 -26.07
CA GLU A 786 19.13 -1.82 -25.55
C GLU A 786 19.88 -1.92 -24.19
N HIS A 787 19.96 -3.09 -23.60
CA HIS A 787 20.80 -3.41 -22.44
C HIS A 787 22.04 -4.18 -22.86
#